data_3aa634def1a627d446812663e359512c
#
_entry.id   3aa634def1a627d446812663e359512c
#
_cell.length_a   1.000
_cell.length_b   1.000
_cell.length_c   1.000
_cell.angle_alpha   90.00
_cell.angle_beta   90.00
_cell.angle_gamma   90.00
#
_symmetry.space_group_name_H-M   'P 1'
#
loop_
_entity.id
_entity.type
_entity.pdbx_description
1 polymer ?
#
loop_
_entity_poly.entity_id
_entity_poly.type
_entity_poly.pdbx_seq_one_letter_code
_entity_poly.pdbx_strand_id
1 'polypeptide(L)'
;MDFQSSSEFNDAPQMLPPPPGTFVDREELIQHVGDFAVSQGYVVTIKQSKRDRVVVLGCDRGGVYRNRRKPVDESSAESLRRRKTGSRLTNCPFEAVGKKDDGLWKLSIKNGAHNHEPLKDLSEHPSARRFTEREVLLIKEMTEAGLKPRQILKRLRQSNPELLSTPKHVYNVKAKLRQGNVTVRNFKSLRPQKTAVRNNYQSVMEPSWRQRNPPRVPNLIGGRFVDSKSLTSIDVVNPATQLIVSQVPLSTNEEVRAAVFAAKRAFSSWRNTPATNRQRIMFKFQELIRRDMDKLAMEITSEHGKTLTDAYNDVLRGLEIVEHACGVATLQIGEFVSNISNGVDTYSIREPLGVCAGICSFDFPAMTPLWMFPIAVTCGNTFILKPSEKVPGAAVILAELAVEAGLPNGVLNIVHGTDDIINAICDDDDVKAIALVGPNSDVADIYSRASAKGKRIQCNIGAKNHAVVMPDASIDATLSALVAAGFGGAGQKCMALTTVVYVGGITPWEDKLVEHAKAIKVNAGTESNADLGPVISKQEKERICRLIQVDTESGAKLLLDGRNILVPGYENGNFIGPTILSDVTVNMECYKEDVFGPVLLCMQAESIDEAIEIVNRNRHGSGASIFTTSAVAARKFQIEIAVGQVGINVPISVQPPFTLFTSSKPCFAGDLNCDGKGGIHFYTQIKTVTQQWKDLPGN
;
A
#
# COMPACT_ATOMS: atom_id res chain seq x y z
N MET A 1 -17.41 25.77 -64.08
CA MET A 1 -17.55 26.65 -62.92
C MET A 1 -16.92 25.94 -61.75
N ASP A 2 -15.88 26.43 -61.35
CA ASP A 2 -14.73 25.98 -60.58
C ASP A 2 -15.02 25.32 -59.26
N PHE A 3 -14.49 24.09 -59.10
CA PHE A 3 -14.29 23.45 -57.82
C PHE A 3 -12.89 23.83 -57.33
N GLN A 4 -12.83 24.67 -56.32
CA GLN A 4 -11.61 24.87 -55.53
C GLN A 4 -11.41 23.73 -54.58
N SER A 5 -10.31 22.99 -54.73
CA SER A 5 -9.80 21.97 -53.84
C SER A 5 -9.22 22.62 -52.58
N SER A 6 -9.83 22.37 -51.43
CA SER A 6 -9.24 22.65 -50.12
C SER A 6 -8.25 21.53 -49.79
N SER A 7 -6.97 21.90 -49.66
CA SER A 7 -5.90 21.05 -49.17
C SER A 7 -6.10 20.77 -47.67
N GLU A 8 -6.40 19.50 -47.32
CA GLU A 8 -6.30 19.03 -45.97
C GLU A 8 -4.83 18.97 -45.52
N PHE A 9 -4.49 19.79 -44.56
CA PHE A 9 -3.22 19.69 -43.84
C PHE A 9 -3.22 18.42 -43.00
N ASN A 10 -2.39 17.44 -43.36
CA ASN A 10 -2.03 16.30 -42.55
C ASN A 10 -1.14 16.76 -41.40
N ASP A 11 -1.72 17.03 -40.22
CA ASP A 11 -0.99 17.20 -38.96
C ASP A 11 -0.60 15.83 -38.41
N ALA A 12 0.48 15.23 -38.95
CA ALA A 12 1.15 14.11 -38.27
C ALA A 12 1.90 14.69 -37.06
N PRO A 13 1.85 14.05 -35.87
CA PRO A 13 2.52 14.56 -34.69
C PRO A 13 4.04 14.65 -34.92
N GLN A 14 4.56 15.90 -34.90
CA GLN A 14 5.96 16.20 -35.15
C GLN A 14 6.79 15.87 -33.91
N MET A 15 7.77 14.93 -34.01
CA MET A 15 8.72 14.60 -32.93
C MET A 15 9.65 15.79 -32.72
N LEU A 16 9.68 16.34 -31.51
CA LEU A 16 10.51 17.50 -31.16
C LEU A 16 11.93 17.06 -30.73
N PRO A 17 12.96 17.88 -31.01
CA PRO A 17 14.29 17.67 -30.47
C PRO A 17 14.38 18.09 -29.00
N PRO A 18 15.31 17.53 -28.22
CA PRO A 18 15.51 17.93 -26.83
C PRO A 18 15.92 19.40 -26.73
N PRO A 19 15.49 20.12 -25.69
CA PRO A 19 15.90 21.48 -25.45
C PRO A 19 17.42 21.57 -25.19
N PRO A 20 18.11 22.62 -25.65
CA PRO A 20 19.51 22.81 -25.30
C PRO A 20 19.68 22.98 -23.78
N GLY A 21 20.79 22.52 -23.26
CA GLY A 21 21.06 22.55 -21.82
C GLY A 21 22.55 22.39 -21.49
N THR A 22 22.89 22.65 -20.22
CA THR A 22 24.24 22.50 -19.68
C THR A 22 24.22 21.45 -18.58
N PHE A 23 25.20 20.53 -18.59
CA PHE A 23 25.23 19.35 -17.70
C PHE A 23 26.59 19.23 -17.01
N VAL A 24 26.62 18.67 -15.81
CA VAL A 24 27.85 18.52 -15.04
C VAL A 24 28.72 17.41 -15.64
N ASP A 25 28.09 16.32 -16.07
CA ASP A 25 28.83 15.23 -16.69
C ASP A 25 28.22 14.74 -18.02
N ARG A 26 29.01 13.94 -18.74
CA ARG A 26 28.63 13.38 -20.03
C ARG A 26 27.43 12.43 -19.96
N GLU A 27 27.30 11.71 -18.87
CA GLU A 27 26.29 10.68 -18.70
C GLU A 27 24.93 11.33 -18.42
N GLU A 28 24.93 12.41 -17.66
CA GLU A 28 23.73 13.23 -17.41
C GLU A 28 23.19 13.81 -18.72
N LEU A 29 24.06 14.33 -19.59
CA LEU A 29 23.65 14.80 -20.92
C LEU A 29 23.04 13.69 -21.77
N ILE A 30 23.66 12.51 -21.81
CA ILE A 30 23.16 11.35 -22.59
C ILE A 30 21.81 10.89 -22.03
N GLN A 31 21.66 10.87 -20.71
CA GLN A 31 20.42 10.48 -20.06
C GLN A 31 19.31 11.47 -20.39
N HIS A 32 19.55 12.77 -20.26
CA HIS A 32 18.59 13.83 -20.57
C HIS A 32 18.07 13.72 -22.02
N VAL A 33 18.98 13.57 -22.99
CA VAL A 33 18.59 13.41 -24.40
C VAL A 33 17.83 12.11 -24.62
N GLY A 34 18.20 11.03 -23.92
CA GLY A 34 17.55 9.73 -24.01
C GLY A 34 16.12 9.76 -23.49
N ASP A 35 15.91 10.34 -22.31
CA ASP A 35 14.59 10.41 -21.67
C ASP A 35 13.64 11.31 -22.46
N PHE A 36 14.15 12.45 -22.94
CA PHE A 36 13.36 13.33 -23.82
C PHE A 36 12.98 12.64 -25.13
N ALA A 37 13.92 11.95 -25.78
CA ALA A 37 13.65 11.23 -27.02
C ALA A 37 12.54 10.18 -26.85
N VAL A 38 12.59 9.44 -25.72
CA VAL A 38 11.58 8.45 -25.37
C VAL A 38 10.20 9.09 -25.17
N SER A 39 10.11 10.27 -24.55
CA SER A 39 8.85 11.00 -24.37
C SER A 39 8.23 11.45 -25.70
N GLN A 40 9.07 11.67 -26.73
CA GLN A 40 8.66 12.06 -28.09
C GLN A 40 8.47 10.86 -29.04
N GLY A 41 8.61 9.61 -28.53
CA GLY A 41 8.40 8.40 -29.33
C GLY A 41 9.56 8.00 -30.23
N TYR A 42 10.81 8.41 -29.96
CA TYR A 42 12.00 7.92 -30.66
C TYR A 42 13.11 7.51 -29.70
N VAL A 43 14.11 6.81 -30.19
CA VAL A 43 15.24 6.32 -29.37
C VAL A 43 16.56 6.85 -29.95
N VAL A 44 17.44 7.31 -29.08
CA VAL A 44 18.76 7.80 -29.48
C VAL A 44 19.88 6.78 -29.23
N THR A 45 20.90 6.84 -30.05
CA THR A 45 22.11 6.02 -29.92
C THR A 45 23.36 6.89 -30.08
N ILE A 46 24.47 6.50 -29.45
CA ILE A 46 25.73 7.19 -29.61
C ILE A 46 26.31 6.85 -30.98
N LYS A 47 26.40 7.82 -31.87
CA LYS A 47 27.04 7.70 -33.20
C LYS A 47 28.56 7.83 -33.12
N GLN A 48 29.03 8.78 -32.31
CA GLN A 48 30.45 9.05 -32.12
C GLN A 48 30.70 9.57 -30.72
N SER A 49 31.82 9.18 -30.11
CA SER A 49 32.25 9.68 -28.81
C SER A 49 33.77 9.81 -28.78
N LYS A 50 34.26 10.98 -28.38
CA LYS A 50 35.64 11.22 -27.98
C LYS A 50 35.65 11.51 -26.48
N ARG A 51 36.46 10.69 -25.75
CA ARG A 51 36.49 10.77 -24.28
C ARG A 51 36.77 12.21 -23.83
N ASP A 52 35.93 12.70 -22.89
CA ASP A 52 36.01 14.04 -22.27
C ASP A 52 36.02 15.25 -23.24
N ARG A 53 35.56 15.12 -24.48
CA ARG A 53 35.49 16.21 -25.45
C ARG A 53 34.15 16.36 -26.16
N VAL A 54 33.66 15.28 -26.78
CA VAL A 54 32.46 15.33 -27.65
C VAL A 54 31.71 14.02 -27.58
N VAL A 55 30.37 14.09 -27.54
CA VAL A 55 29.46 12.97 -27.80
C VAL A 55 28.45 13.37 -28.88
N VAL A 56 28.28 12.53 -29.89
CA VAL A 56 27.28 12.72 -30.94
C VAL A 56 26.21 11.65 -30.80
N LEU A 57 24.96 12.07 -30.62
CA LEU A 57 23.78 11.25 -30.48
C LEU A 57 22.94 11.34 -31.75
N GLY A 58 22.43 10.24 -32.21
CA GLY A 58 21.53 10.21 -33.37
C GLY A 58 20.39 9.23 -33.16
N CYS A 59 19.34 9.36 -33.96
CA CYS A 59 18.21 8.42 -33.92
C CYS A 59 18.68 6.98 -34.21
N ASP A 60 18.08 5.99 -33.55
CA ASP A 60 18.35 4.57 -33.78
C ASP A 60 17.99 4.10 -35.20
N ARG A 61 17.11 4.84 -35.91
CA ARG A 61 16.77 4.64 -37.31
C ARG A 61 17.72 5.36 -38.27
N GLY A 62 18.74 6.07 -37.74
CA GLY A 62 19.78 6.71 -38.53
C GLY A 62 20.77 5.71 -39.11
N GLY A 63 21.14 5.87 -40.37
CA GLY A 63 22.12 5.01 -41.07
C GLY A 63 21.51 4.24 -42.23
N VAL A 64 22.39 3.77 -43.14
CA VAL A 64 22.00 3.02 -44.34
C VAL A 64 22.18 1.53 -44.12
N TYR A 65 21.18 0.76 -44.50
CA TYR A 65 21.25 -0.70 -44.42
C TYR A 65 22.32 -1.24 -45.43
N ARG A 66 23.37 -1.86 -44.92
CA ARG A 66 24.35 -2.56 -45.72
C ARG A 66 24.12 -4.06 -45.66
N ASN A 67 23.72 -4.67 -46.80
CA ASN A 67 23.59 -6.13 -46.89
C ASN A 67 25.00 -6.75 -46.91
N ARG A 68 25.42 -7.39 -45.81
CA ARG A 68 26.73 -8.06 -45.69
C ARG A 68 26.72 -9.52 -46.13
N ARG A 69 25.65 -10.01 -46.79
CA ARG A 69 25.58 -11.36 -47.30
C ARG A 69 26.19 -11.40 -48.69
N LYS A 70 27.15 -12.33 -48.92
CA LYS A 70 27.66 -12.65 -50.26
C LYS A 70 26.48 -13.10 -51.16
N PRO A 71 26.46 -12.75 -52.46
CA PRO A 71 25.50 -13.29 -53.39
C PRO A 71 25.64 -14.81 -53.41
N VAL A 72 24.57 -15.54 -53.26
CA VAL A 72 24.55 -17.01 -53.45
C VAL A 72 24.12 -17.24 -54.89
N ASP A 73 24.89 -18.05 -55.60
CA ASP A 73 24.61 -18.47 -56.97
C ASP A 73 23.21 -19.08 -57.12
N GLU A 74 22.53 -18.77 -58.22
CA GLU A 74 21.12 -19.11 -58.50
C GLU A 74 20.85 -20.59 -58.81
N SER A 75 21.78 -21.51 -58.56
CA SER A 75 21.65 -22.93 -59.00
C SER A 75 21.21 -23.90 -57.88
N SER A 76 20.73 -23.45 -56.72
CA SER A 76 20.18 -24.34 -55.69
C SER A 76 18.87 -23.83 -55.14
N ALA A 77 17.84 -23.90 -55.94
CA ALA A 77 16.46 -23.62 -55.50
C ALA A 77 15.79 -24.92 -55.04
N GLU A 78 15.86 -25.19 -53.73
CA GLU A 78 14.77 -25.95 -53.05
C GLU A 78 14.72 -25.60 -51.57
N SER A 79 13.51 -25.12 -51.18
CA SER A 79 12.90 -25.11 -49.87
C SER A 79 13.71 -24.57 -48.66
N LEU A 80 13.86 -23.26 -48.59
CA LEU A 80 14.03 -22.59 -47.28
C LEU A 80 13.05 -21.41 -47.17
N ARG A 81 12.02 -21.53 -46.30
CA ARG A 81 11.11 -20.45 -45.92
C ARG A 81 11.93 -19.25 -45.46
N ARG A 82 12.11 -18.25 -46.33
CA ARG A 82 12.79 -16.98 -46.03
C ARG A 82 11.89 -16.13 -45.13
N ARG A 83 12.26 -15.96 -43.85
CA ARG A 83 11.73 -14.87 -43.05
C ARG A 83 12.16 -13.53 -43.65
N LYS A 84 11.21 -12.71 -44.10
CA LYS A 84 11.45 -11.31 -44.46
C LYS A 84 11.86 -10.54 -43.22
N THR A 85 13.15 -10.31 -42.99
CA THR A 85 13.67 -9.40 -41.99
C THR A 85 13.83 -8.00 -42.62
N GLY A 86 12.83 -7.14 -42.45
CA GLY A 86 12.93 -5.73 -42.84
C GLY A 86 13.96 -5.00 -41.94
N SER A 87 14.75 -4.10 -42.53
CA SER A 87 15.61 -3.19 -41.76
C SER A 87 14.76 -2.06 -41.16
N ARG A 88 15.02 -1.68 -39.90
CA ARG A 88 14.41 -0.50 -39.26
C ARG A 88 15.11 0.81 -39.64
N LEU A 89 16.23 0.77 -40.31
CA LEU A 89 17.02 1.94 -40.70
C LEU A 89 16.32 2.71 -41.84
N THR A 90 16.04 3.98 -41.60
CA THR A 90 15.42 4.88 -42.55
C THR A 90 16.33 6.04 -42.96
N ASN A 91 17.61 6.00 -42.57
CA ASN A 91 18.55 7.09 -42.69
C ASN A 91 18.06 8.39 -42.03
N CYS A 92 17.48 8.27 -40.83
CA CYS A 92 16.96 9.39 -40.06
C CYS A 92 18.05 10.46 -39.83
N PRO A 93 17.80 11.74 -40.16
CA PRO A 93 18.81 12.79 -40.11
C PRO A 93 19.04 13.37 -38.72
N PHE A 94 18.25 12.98 -37.70
CA PHE A 94 18.36 13.54 -36.36
C PHE A 94 19.77 13.39 -35.79
N GLU A 95 20.34 14.48 -35.28
CA GLU A 95 21.66 14.53 -34.67
C GLU A 95 21.74 15.60 -33.58
N ALA A 96 22.11 15.21 -32.38
CA ALA A 96 22.39 16.05 -31.22
C ALA A 96 23.86 15.91 -30.82
N VAL A 97 24.50 17.00 -30.43
CA VAL A 97 25.93 17.05 -30.10
C VAL A 97 26.13 17.62 -28.70
N GLY A 98 26.75 16.84 -27.82
CA GLY A 98 27.27 17.29 -26.55
C GLY A 98 28.77 17.61 -26.66
N LYS A 99 29.18 18.84 -26.32
CA LYS A 99 30.57 19.27 -26.25
C LYS A 99 30.93 19.70 -24.83
N LYS A 100 32.11 19.32 -24.37
CA LYS A 100 32.65 19.80 -23.09
C LYS A 100 33.31 21.15 -23.31
N ASP A 101 32.88 22.15 -22.53
CA ASP A 101 33.37 23.53 -22.55
C ASP A 101 33.41 24.05 -21.11
N ASP A 102 34.52 24.62 -20.67
CA ASP A 102 34.73 25.13 -19.30
C ASP A 102 34.32 24.16 -18.18
N GLY A 103 34.65 22.88 -18.36
CA GLY A 103 34.33 21.84 -17.37
C GLY A 103 32.91 21.29 -17.45
N LEU A 104 31.99 21.94 -18.13
CA LEU A 104 30.59 21.55 -18.28
C LEU A 104 30.31 21.02 -19.68
N TRP A 105 29.29 20.16 -19.79
CA TRP A 105 28.82 19.61 -21.07
C TRP A 105 27.65 20.45 -21.60
N LYS A 106 27.82 21.05 -22.79
CA LYS A 106 26.76 21.83 -23.47
C LYS A 106 26.12 21.00 -24.59
N LEU A 107 24.77 20.89 -24.56
CA LEU A 107 23.98 20.21 -25.59
C LEU A 107 23.59 21.22 -26.69
N SER A 108 23.83 20.84 -27.95
CA SER A 108 23.35 21.55 -29.15
C SER A 108 22.70 20.58 -30.11
N ILE A 109 21.65 21.02 -30.80
CA ILE A 109 20.96 20.23 -31.82
C ILE A 109 21.51 20.62 -33.19
N LYS A 110 22.12 19.68 -33.87
CA LYS A 110 22.67 19.86 -35.19
C LYS A 110 21.59 19.67 -36.28
N ASN A 111 20.72 18.69 -36.08
CA ASN A 111 19.54 18.46 -36.89
C ASN A 111 18.43 17.88 -36.01
N GLY A 112 17.29 18.55 -35.92
CA GLY A 112 16.14 18.13 -35.11
C GLY A 112 15.08 17.33 -35.87
N ALA A 113 15.22 17.20 -37.20
CA ALA A 113 14.20 16.56 -38.02
C ALA A 113 14.25 15.04 -38.00
N HIS A 114 13.09 14.41 -38.09
CA HIS A 114 12.91 12.98 -38.27
C HIS A 114 12.19 12.68 -39.60
N ASN A 115 12.51 11.55 -40.22
CA ASN A 115 11.89 11.09 -41.47
C ASN A 115 11.09 9.80 -41.30
N HIS A 116 10.55 9.59 -40.11
CA HIS A 116 9.75 8.41 -39.74
C HIS A 116 8.72 8.80 -38.67
N GLU A 117 7.68 7.98 -38.51
CA GLU A 117 6.66 8.18 -37.48
C GLU A 117 7.20 7.84 -36.07
N PRO A 118 6.61 8.44 -35.00
CA PRO A 118 6.90 8.06 -33.61
C PRO A 118 6.57 6.58 -33.37
N LEU A 119 7.23 5.99 -32.40
CA LEU A 119 6.92 4.63 -31.93
C LEU A 119 5.59 4.66 -31.18
N LYS A 120 4.64 3.84 -31.62
CA LYS A 120 3.33 3.70 -30.96
C LYS A 120 3.42 3.03 -29.59
N ASP A 121 4.38 2.10 -29.41
CA ASP A 121 4.67 1.42 -28.16
C ASP A 121 6.19 1.16 -28.03
N LEU A 122 6.77 1.67 -26.96
CA LEU A 122 8.18 1.46 -26.61
C LEU A 122 8.54 0.00 -26.33
N SER A 123 7.54 -0.84 -25.98
CA SER A 123 7.74 -2.28 -25.77
C SER A 123 8.18 -3.01 -27.04
N GLU A 124 7.89 -2.46 -28.22
CA GLU A 124 8.34 -3.00 -29.51
C GLU A 124 9.83 -2.78 -29.78
N HIS A 125 10.46 -1.84 -29.07
CA HIS A 125 11.86 -1.52 -29.29
C HIS A 125 12.81 -2.57 -28.67
N PRO A 126 13.88 -3.01 -29.37
CA PRO A 126 14.82 -4.00 -28.83
C PRO A 126 15.49 -3.62 -27.50
N SER A 127 15.64 -2.31 -27.21
CA SER A 127 16.20 -1.82 -25.94
C SER A 127 15.30 -2.13 -24.74
N ALA A 128 13.98 -2.14 -24.91
CA ALA A 128 13.02 -2.47 -23.87
C ALA A 128 13.13 -3.94 -23.37
N ARG A 129 13.81 -4.79 -24.14
CA ARG A 129 14.05 -6.22 -23.82
C ARG A 129 15.41 -6.49 -23.19
N ARG A 130 16.21 -5.45 -22.90
CA ARG A 130 17.51 -5.60 -22.23
C ARG A 130 17.32 -5.77 -20.74
N PHE A 131 18.19 -6.55 -20.10
CA PHE A 131 18.23 -6.69 -18.66
C PHE A 131 18.94 -5.52 -18.01
N THR A 132 18.46 -5.12 -16.81
CA THR A 132 19.14 -4.16 -15.94
C THR A 132 20.40 -4.78 -15.32
N GLU A 133 21.28 -3.97 -14.74
CA GLU A 133 22.47 -4.47 -14.04
C GLU A 133 22.11 -5.45 -12.91
N ARG A 134 21.06 -5.13 -12.14
CA ARG A 134 20.55 -6.01 -11.08
C ARG A 134 20.04 -7.34 -11.64
N GLU A 135 19.29 -7.31 -12.74
CA GLU A 135 18.80 -8.52 -13.40
C GLU A 135 19.95 -9.36 -13.98
N VAL A 136 21.03 -8.72 -14.47
CA VAL A 136 22.23 -9.42 -14.96
C VAL A 136 22.98 -10.09 -13.81
N LEU A 137 23.09 -9.46 -12.64
CA LEU A 137 23.66 -10.07 -11.44
C LEU A 137 22.83 -11.27 -10.99
N LEU A 138 21.51 -11.16 -10.93
CA LEU A 138 20.61 -12.27 -10.62
C LEU A 138 20.72 -13.41 -11.65
N ILE A 139 20.87 -13.10 -12.95
CA ILE A 139 21.12 -14.11 -13.99
C ILE A 139 22.45 -14.82 -13.74
N LYS A 140 23.47 -14.10 -13.28
CA LYS A 140 24.77 -14.69 -12.94
C LYS A 140 24.62 -15.67 -11.77
N GLU A 141 24.06 -15.24 -10.64
CA GLU A 141 23.82 -16.06 -9.43
C GLU A 141 22.99 -17.30 -9.75
N MET A 142 21.86 -17.14 -10.46
CA MET A 142 21.01 -18.25 -10.86
C MET A 142 21.67 -19.17 -11.90
N THR A 143 22.64 -18.67 -12.65
CA THR A 143 23.43 -19.47 -13.60
C THR A 143 24.46 -20.32 -12.86
N GLU A 144 25.12 -19.77 -11.86
CA GLU A 144 26.06 -20.47 -10.97
C GLU A 144 25.32 -21.54 -10.15
N ALA A 145 24.08 -21.29 -9.76
CA ALA A 145 23.17 -22.27 -9.15
C ALA A 145 22.60 -23.33 -10.13
N GLY A 146 23.09 -23.37 -11.39
CA GLY A 146 22.74 -24.41 -12.36
C GLY A 146 21.38 -24.26 -13.07
N LEU A 147 20.63 -23.17 -12.88
CA LEU A 147 19.31 -23.01 -13.47
C LEU A 147 19.34 -22.85 -14.99
N LYS A 148 18.32 -23.44 -15.66
CA LYS A 148 18.14 -23.31 -17.12
C LYS A 148 17.57 -21.92 -17.49
N PRO A 149 17.84 -21.36 -18.70
CA PRO A 149 17.39 -20.02 -19.09
C PRO A 149 15.87 -19.77 -18.94
N ARG A 150 15.03 -20.79 -19.17
CA ARG A 150 13.58 -20.68 -18.98
C ARG A 150 13.18 -20.53 -17.51
N GLN A 151 13.88 -21.21 -16.61
CA GLN A 151 13.66 -21.14 -15.16
C GLN A 151 14.12 -19.79 -14.60
N ILE A 152 15.29 -19.31 -15.07
CA ILE A 152 15.80 -17.97 -14.74
C ILE A 152 14.80 -16.89 -15.16
N LEU A 153 14.30 -16.96 -16.40
CA LEU A 153 13.33 -15.99 -16.91
C LEU A 153 12.01 -16.04 -16.12
N LYS A 154 11.55 -17.24 -15.72
CA LYS A 154 10.34 -17.39 -14.89
C LYS A 154 10.51 -16.68 -13.54
N ARG A 155 11.64 -16.84 -12.86
CA ARG A 155 11.96 -16.18 -11.60
C ARG A 155 12.11 -14.66 -11.75
N LEU A 156 12.77 -14.19 -12.80
CA LEU A 156 12.89 -12.77 -13.09
C LEU A 156 11.52 -12.13 -13.37
N ARG A 157 10.59 -12.84 -14.00
CA ARG A 157 9.22 -12.35 -14.22
C ARG A 157 8.37 -12.35 -12.96
N GLN A 158 8.67 -13.18 -11.97
CA GLN A 158 8.02 -13.11 -10.65
C GLN A 158 8.39 -11.82 -9.92
N SER A 159 9.66 -11.36 -10.08
CA SER A 159 10.12 -10.09 -9.49
C SER A 159 9.83 -8.86 -10.37
N ASN A 160 9.63 -9.07 -11.67
CA ASN A 160 9.34 -8.01 -12.65
C ASN A 160 8.39 -8.54 -13.74
N PRO A 161 7.05 -8.48 -13.49
CA PRO A 161 6.04 -8.99 -14.43
C PRO A 161 6.09 -8.35 -15.82
N GLU A 162 6.53 -7.09 -15.93
CA GLU A 162 6.65 -6.34 -17.19
C GLU A 162 7.89 -6.70 -18.01
N LEU A 163 8.63 -7.72 -17.61
CA LEU A 163 9.85 -8.13 -18.28
C LEU A 163 9.58 -8.71 -19.69
N LEU A 164 9.89 -7.94 -20.72
CA LEU A 164 9.69 -8.29 -22.15
C LEU A 164 10.80 -9.20 -22.70
N SER A 165 11.80 -9.54 -21.90
CA SER A 165 12.91 -10.41 -22.29
C SER A 165 12.43 -11.84 -22.56
N THR A 166 13.15 -12.54 -23.43
CA THR A 166 12.88 -13.94 -23.82
C THR A 166 13.98 -14.87 -23.30
N PRO A 167 13.77 -16.19 -23.27
CA PRO A 167 14.82 -17.14 -22.89
C PRO A 167 16.10 -17.00 -23.71
N LYS A 168 16.00 -16.53 -24.97
CA LYS A 168 17.14 -16.26 -25.83
C LYS A 168 18.00 -15.09 -25.31
N HIS A 169 17.37 -14.07 -24.74
CA HIS A 169 18.11 -12.96 -24.11
C HIS A 169 18.89 -13.42 -22.88
N VAL A 170 18.28 -14.28 -22.03
CA VAL A 170 18.98 -14.90 -20.89
C VAL A 170 20.14 -15.76 -21.38
N TYR A 171 19.95 -16.57 -22.43
CA TYR A 171 21.01 -17.39 -23.02
C TYR A 171 22.17 -16.52 -23.49
N ASN A 172 21.93 -15.42 -24.18
CA ASN A 172 22.93 -14.49 -24.65
C ASN A 172 23.76 -13.88 -23.50
N VAL A 173 23.08 -13.53 -22.38
CA VAL A 173 23.79 -13.04 -21.17
C VAL A 173 24.67 -14.14 -20.57
N LYS A 174 24.16 -15.38 -20.43
CA LYS A 174 24.94 -16.53 -19.96
C LYS A 174 26.14 -16.79 -20.82
N ALA A 175 26.01 -16.70 -22.13
CA ALA A 175 27.15 -16.90 -23.07
C ALA A 175 28.23 -15.83 -22.89
N LYS A 176 27.83 -14.56 -22.70
CA LYS A 176 28.76 -13.44 -22.44
C LYS A 176 29.45 -13.57 -21.08
N LEU A 177 28.75 -14.01 -20.05
CA LEU A 177 29.29 -14.26 -18.71
C LEU A 177 30.39 -15.34 -18.76
N ARG A 178 30.18 -16.42 -19.54
CA ARG A 178 31.17 -17.50 -19.73
C ARG A 178 32.44 -17.06 -20.47
N GLN A 179 32.34 -16.04 -21.32
CA GLN A 179 33.47 -15.53 -22.11
C GLN A 179 34.27 -14.46 -21.35
N GLY A 180 33.95 -14.17 -20.07
CA GLY A 180 34.63 -13.12 -19.29
C GLY A 180 34.41 -11.68 -19.82
N ASN A 181 33.59 -11.51 -20.87
CA ASN A 181 33.38 -10.25 -21.57
C ASN A 181 32.30 -9.34 -20.90
N VAL A 182 31.94 -9.65 -19.68
CA VAL A 182 30.93 -8.88 -18.92
C VAL A 182 31.57 -8.36 -17.65
N THR A 183 32.09 -7.16 -17.71
CA THR A 183 32.19 -6.30 -16.54
C THR A 183 30.81 -5.64 -16.35
N VAL A 184 30.30 -5.62 -15.12
CA VAL A 184 28.98 -5.05 -14.72
C VAL A 184 28.79 -3.63 -15.26
N ARG A 185 29.87 -2.89 -15.54
CA ARG A 185 29.88 -1.53 -16.09
C ARG A 185 29.47 -1.40 -17.57
N ASN A 186 29.27 -2.49 -18.32
CA ASN A 186 28.99 -2.44 -19.76
C ASN A 186 27.50 -2.65 -20.12
N PHE A 187 26.61 -2.81 -19.14
CA PHE A 187 25.18 -2.96 -19.36
C PHE A 187 24.43 -1.72 -18.92
N LYS A 188 24.55 -0.61 -19.67
CA LYS A 188 23.64 0.51 -19.51
C LYS A 188 22.32 0.16 -20.22
N SER A 189 21.30 -0.11 -19.44
CA SER A 189 19.93 -0.29 -19.92
C SER A 189 19.37 1.09 -20.26
N LEU A 190 18.75 1.24 -21.44
CA LEU A 190 17.94 2.39 -21.81
C LEU A 190 16.49 2.25 -21.29
N ARG A 191 16.23 1.33 -20.38
CA ARG A 191 14.99 1.40 -19.58
C ARG A 191 15.13 2.59 -18.65
N PRO A 192 14.09 3.40 -18.48
CA PRO A 192 14.03 4.27 -17.32
C PRO A 192 14.20 3.34 -16.11
N GLN A 193 15.37 3.38 -15.49
CA GLN A 193 15.45 2.91 -14.13
C GLN A 193 14.44 3.74 -13.38
N LYS A 194 13.51 3.11 -12.65
CA LYS A 194 12.94 3.72 -11.46
C LYS A 194 14.13 3.90 -10.50
N THR A 195 15.01 4.80 -10.83
CA THR A 195 15.95 5.37 -9.89
C THR A 195 15.08 6.00 -8.82
N ALA A 196 15.48 5.79 -7.58
CA ALA A 196 15.02 6.59 -6.47
C ALA A 196 14.80 8.02 -7.00
N VAL A 197 13.54 8.42 -7.09
CA VAL A 197 13.15 9.73 -7.58
C VAL A 197 13.67 10.73 -6.56
N ARG A 198 14.91 11.18 -6.76
CA ARG A 198 15.27 12.50 -6.33
C ARG A 198 14.45 13.43 -7.22
N ASN A 199 13.39 13.94 -6.61
CA ASN A 199 12.62 15.12 -6.99
C ASN A 199 12.95 15.74 -8.35
N ASN A 200 12.25 15.31 -9.40
CA ASN A 200 11.98 16.12 -10.58
C ASN A 200 10.49 15.99 -10.95
N TYR A 201 9.62 16.21 -9.95
CA TYR A 201 8.25 16.66 -10.17
C TYR A 201 8.23 18.20 -10.25
N GLN A 202 8.91 18.76 -11.25
CA GLN A 202 8.67 20.13 -11.62
C GLN A 202 7.80 20.16 -12.88
N SER A 203 6.47 20.03 -12.66
CA SER A 203 5.40 20.72 -13.41
C SER A 203 3.98 20.38 -12.96
N VAL A 204 3.78 19.58 -11.89
CA VAL A 204 2.57 19.73 -11.08
C VAL A 204 2.99 20.62 -9.94
N MET A 205 2.49 21.86 -9.89
CA MET A 205 2.72 22.74 -8.72
C MET A 205 2.38 21.93 -7.48
N GLU A 206 3.38 21.65 -6.65
CA GLU A 206 3.10 21.03 -5.34
C GLU A 206 2.02 21.86 -4.67
N PRO A 207 1.01 21.23 -4.07
CA PRO A 207 -0.05 21.94 -3.39
C PRO A 207 0.57 22.97 -2.42
N SER A 208 0.04 24.18 -2.40
CA SER A 208 0.60 25.32 -1.64
C SER A 208 0.85 25.02 -0.15
N TRP A 209 0.12 24.06 0.42
CA TRP A 209 0.28 23.62 1.79
C TRP A 209 1.60 22.86 2.06
N ARG A 210 2.14 22.14 1.05
CA ARG A 210 3.45 21.45 1.17
C ARG A 210 4.65 22.40 1.07
N GLN A 211 4.43 23.63 0.60
CA GLN A 211 5.49 24.64 0.49
C GLN A 211 5.77 25.39 1.80
N ARG A 212 4.95 25.17 2.84
CA ARG A 212 5.16 25.73 4.17
C ARG A 212 6.20 24.92 4.93
N ASN A 213 6.90 25.51 5.85
CA ASN A 213 7.88 24.83 6.70
C ASN A 213 7.60 25.15 8.19
N PRO A 214 7.05 24.21 8.97
CA PRO A 214 6.51 22.89 8.54
C PRO A 214 5.24 23.01 7.70
N PRO A 215 4.96 22.03 6.80
CA PRO A 215 3.73 22.00 6.01
C PRO A 215 2.51 21.86 6.94
N ARG A 216 1.43 22.57 6.60
CA ARG A 216 0.16 22.44 7.31
C ARG A 216 -0.79 21.52 6.53
N VAL A 217 -1.31 20.49 7.18
CA VAL A 217 -2.17 19.49 6.55
C VAL A 217 -3.54 20.10 6.22
N PRO A 218 -4.01 20.04 4.95
CA PRO A 218 -5.28 20.64 4.58
C PRO A 218 -6.47 19.73 4.86
N ASN A 219 -7.65 20.32 5.08
CA ASN A 219 -8.92 19.61 4.95
C ASN A 219 -9.24 19.38 3.46
N LEU A 220 -10.00 18.32 3.14
CA LEU A 220 -10.62 18.15 1.82
C LEU A 220 -12.13 18.37 1.96
N ILE A 221 -12.64 19.47 1.41
CA ILE A 221 -14.07 19.81 1.51
C ILE A 221 -14.60 20.13 0.11
N GLY A 222 -15.61 19.36 -0.32
CA GLY A 222 -16.27 19.59 -1.61
C GLY A 222 -15.33 19.42 -2.81
N GLY A 223 -14.29 18.56 -2.70
CA GLY A 223 -13.31 18.28 -3.74
C GLY A 223 -12.16 19.30 -3.82
N ARG A 224 -12.02 20.19 -2.83
CA ARG A 224 -10.93 21.17 -2.73
C ARG A 224 -10.15 20.96 -1.46
N PHE A 225 -8.83 20.94 -1.57
CA PHE A 225 -7.95 21.03 -0.43
C PHE A 225 -7.94 22.47 0.09
N VAL A 226 -8.36 22.65 1.33
CA VAL A 226 -8.52 23.98 1.96
C VAL A 226 -7.76 24.00 3.29
N ASP A 227 -7.08 25.11 3.54
CA ASP A 227 -6.49 25.36 4.83
C ASP A 227 -7.59 25.59 5.88
N SER A 228 -7.46 24.96 7.04
CA SER A 228 -8.38 25.22 8.14
C SER A 228 -8.27 26.67 8.65
N LYS A 229 -9.39 27.23 9.02
CA LYS A 229 -9.48 28.57 9.68
C LYS A 229 -9.02 28.54 11.13
N SER A 230 -8.88 27.35 11.73
CA SER A 230 -8.39 27.19 13.09
C SER A 230 -6.99 27.75 13.24
N LEU A 231 -6.72 28.46 14.32
CA LEU A 231 -5.37 28.92 14.69
C LEU A 231 -4.58 27.86 15.46
N THR A 232 -5.29 26.85 16.01
CA THR A 232 -4.67 25.75 16.76
C THR A 232 -4.32 24.60 15.84
N SER A 233 -3.15 24.01 16.07
CA SER A 233 -2.66 22.83 15.35
C SER A 233 -1.87 21.92 16.30
N ILE A 234 -1.75 20.66 15.91
CA ILE A 234 -0.91 19.65 16.57
C ILE A 234 0.28 19.38 15.65
N ASP A 235 1.47 19.32 16.20
CA ASP A 235 2.67 18.96 15.46
C ASP A 235 2.71 17.45 15.23
N VAL A 236 2.94 17.06 13.99
CA VAL A 236 3.28 15.69 13.61
C VAL A 236 4.79 15.55 13.69
N VAL A 237 5.24 14.69 14.58
CA VAL A 237 6.66 14.54 14.89
C VAL A 237 7.15 13.19 14.38
N ASN A 238 8.25 13.19 13.62
CA ASN A 238 8.92 11.94 13.25
C ASN A 238 9.46 11.24 14.49
N PRO A 239 9.02 10.02 14.83
CA PRO A 239 9.36 9.38 16.10
C PRO A 239 10.84 9.00 16.22
N ALA A 240 11.56 8.85 15.10
CA ALA A 240 12.99 8.54 15.11
C ALA A 240 13.86 9.79 15.28
N THR A 241 13.56 10.85 14.53
CA THR A 241 14.40 12.07 14.48
C THR A 241 13.94 13.16 15.42
N GLN A 242 12.71 13.10 15.94
CA GLN A 242 12.04 14.14 16.73
C GLN A 242 11.85 15.47 15.98
N LEU A 243 11.96 15.46 14.66
CA LEU A 243 11.69 16.64 13.83
C LEU A 243 10.19 16.74 13.52
N ILE A 244 9.67 17.95 13.49
CA ILE A 244 8.30 18.23 13.06
C ILE A 244 8.24 18.05 11.55
N VAL A 245 7.40 17.12 11.06
CA VAL A 245 7.22 16.84 9.64
C VAL A 245 6.02 17.56 9.05
N SER A 246 4.97 17.77 9.83
CA SER A 246 3.79 18.54 9.43
C SER A 246 3.01 19.07 10.64
N GLN A 247 1.98 19.89 10.38
CA GLN A 247 1.06 20.40 11.41
C GLN A 247 -0.37 20.08 11.03
N VAL A 248 -1.10 19.43 11.92
CA VAL A 248 -2.52 19.09 11.77
C VAL A 248 -3.38 20.17 12.41
N PRO A 249 -4.24 20.86 11.67
CA PRO A 249 -5.16 21.82 12.26
C PRO A 249 -6.25 21.11 13.07
N LEU A 250 -6.70 21.71 14.16
CA LEU A 250 -7.93 21.34 14.85
C LEU A 250 -9.08 22.03 14.12
N SER A 251 -9.71 21.33 13.17
CA SER A 251 -10.80 21.89 12.36
C SER A 251 -11.94 22.45 13.22
N THR A 252 -12.64 23.44 12.69
CA THR A 252 -13.78 24.04 13.40
C THR A 252 -15.07 23.25 13.14
N ASN A 253 -16.07 23.44 14.00
CA ASN A 253 -17.41 22.84 13.80
C ASN A 253 -18.06 23.30 12.49
N GLU A 254 -17.77 24.55 12.04
CA GLU A 254 -18.26 25.07 10.75
C GLU A 254 -17.64 24.29 9.58
N GLU A 255 -16.36 23.90 9.69
CA GLU A 255 -15.68 23.10 8.65
C GLU A 255 -16.23 21.67 8.60
N VAL A 256 -16.55 21.06 9.74
CA VAL A 256 -17.25 19.77 9.78
C VAL A 256 -18.63 19.87 9.10
N ARG A 257 -19.43 20.90 9.47
CA ARG A 257 -20.75 21.15 8.84
C ARG A 257 -20.62 21.40 7.34
N ALA A 258 -19.58 22.13 6.91
CA ALA A 258 -19.31 22.36 5.48
C ALA A 258 -18.96 21.05 4.75
N ALA A 259 -18.20 20.15 5.37
CA ALA A 259 -17.88 18.83 4.82
C ALA A 259 -19.15 17.96 4.72
N VAL A 260 -19.98 17.92 5.77
CA VAL A 260 -21.27 17.19 5.76
C VAL A 260 -22.20 17.74 4.69
N PHE A 261 -22.31 19.06 4.57
CA PHE A 261 -23.13 19.72 3.55
C PHE A 261 -22.66 19.39 2.14
N ALA A 262 -21.33 19.43 1.90
CA ALA A 262 -20.73 19.05 0.62
C ALA A 262 -21.03 17.58 0.28
N ALA A 263 -20.87 16.68 1.26
CA ALA A 263 -21.18 15.26 1.13
C ALA A 263 -22.67 15.03 0.80
N LYS A 264 -23.58 15.69 1.52
CA LYS A 264 -25.04 15.61 1.30
C LYS A 264 -25.43 16.09 -0.10
N ARG A 265 -24.85 17.19 -0.55
CA ARG A 265 -25.06 17.68 -1.93
C ARG A 265 -24.58 16.69 -2.99
N ALA A 266 -23.39 16.14 -2.82
CA ALA A 266 -22.82 15.18 -3.76
C ALA A 266 -23.63 13.86 -3.79
N PHE A 267 -24.21 13.45 -2.66
CA PHE A 267 -24.98 12.22 -2.55
C PHE A 267 -26.16 12.16 -3.53
N SER A 268 -26.87 13.26 -3.76
CA SER A 268 -28.05 13.27 -4.64
C SER A 268 -27.75 12.84 -6.07
N SER A 269 -26.59 13.19 -6.60
CA SER A 269 -26.13 12.76 -7.93
C SER A 269 -25.37 11.43 -7.88
N TRP A 270 -24.53 11.25 -6.85
CA TRP A 270 -23.67 10.08 -6.74
C TRP A 270 -24.44 8.78 -6.55
N ARG A 271 -25.49 8.77 -5.72
CA ARG A 271 -26.35 7.59 -5.54
C ARG A 271 -26.96 7.06 -6.85
N ASN A 272 -27.21 7.96 -7.80
CA ASN A 272 -27.79 7.66 -9.10
C ASN A 272 -26.74 7.32 -10.17
N THR A 273 -25.44 7.46 -9.86
CA THR A 273 -24.36 7.06 -10.75
C THR A 273 -24.35 5.53 -10.89
N PRO A 274 -24.37 4.97 -12.11
CA PRO A 274 -24.36 3.52 -12.29
C PRO A 274 -23.23 2.83 -11.52
N ALA A 275 -23.50 1.68 -10.89
CA ALA A 275 -22.51 0.94 -10.10
C ALA A 275 -21.22 0.64 -10.90
N THR A 276 -21.38 0.32 -12.20
CA THR A 276 -20.25 0.08 -13.11
C THR A 276 -19.36 1.31 -13.33
N ASN A 277 -19.94 2.53 -13.29
CA ASN A 277 -19.14 3.75 -13.39
C ASN A 277 -18.38 4.04 -12.09
N ARG A 278 -19.02 3.81 -10.92
CA ARG A 278 -18.35 3.91 -9.63
C ARG A 278 -17.19 2.92 -9.53
N GLN A 279 -17.40 1.68 -9.98
CA GLN A 279 -16.39 0.64 -10.05
C GLN A 279 -15.18 1.02 -10.93
N ARG A 280 -15.41 1.69 -12.09
CA ARG A 280 -14.31 2.14 -12.97
C ARG A 280 -13.39 3.15 -12.29
N ILE A 281 -13.91 4.00 -11.41
CA ILE A 281 -13.11 4.92 -10.60
C ILE A 281 -12.21 4.12 -9.65
N MET A 282 -12.73 3.05 -9.02
CA MET A 282 -11.94 2.20 -8.14
C MET A 282 -10.82 1.45 -8.89
N PHE A 283 -11.06 0.98 -10.11
CA PHE A 283 -10.01 0.41 -10.95
C PHE A 283 -8.88 1.41 -11.22
N LYS A 284 -9.23 2.67 -11.50
CA LYS A 284 -8.20 3.70 -11.68
C LYS A 284 -7.51 4.06 -10.38
N PHE A 285 -8.24 4.13 -9.28
CA PHE A 285 -7.69 4.40 -7.95
C PHE A 285 -6.68 3.34 -7.52
N GLN A 286 -6.99 2.05 -7.69
CA GLN A 286 -6.09 0.94 -7.44
C GLN A 286 -4.78 1.06 -8.25
N GLU A 287 -4.86 1.46 -9.53
CA GLU A 287 -3.70 1.67 -10.38
C GLU A 287 -2.82 2.82 -9.85
N LEU A 288 -3.44 3.91 -9.42
CA LEU A 288 -2.75 5.08 -8.86
C LEU A 288 -2.08 4.77 -7.51
N ILE A 289 -2.73 4.00 -6.64
CA ILE A 289 -2.10 3.54 -5.39
C ILE A 289 -0.85 2.70 -5.70
N ARG A 290 -0.91 1.78 -6.67
CA ARG A 290 0.26 1.00 -7.09
C ARG A 290 1.37 1.85 -7.68
N ARG A 291 1.03 2.92 -8.41
CA ARG A 291 1.99 3.89 -8.94
C ARG A 291 2.75 4.59 -7.82
N ASP A 292 2.04 5.02 -6.78
CA ASP A 292 2.56 5.90 -5.72
C ASP A 292 2.83 5.15 -4.40
N MET A 293 2.97 3.81 -4.46
CA MET A 293 3.18 2.97 -3.28
C MET A 293 4.44 3.36 -2.50
N ASP A 294 5.53 3.69 -3.20
CA ASP A 294 6.78 4.15 -2.58
C ASP A 294 6.57 5.48 -1.82
N LYS A 295 5.80 6.41 -2.41
CA LYS A 295 5.47 7.70 -1.80
C LYS A 295 4.65 7.50 -0.53
N LEU A 296 3.62 6.65 -0.58
CA LEU A 296 2.78 6.31 0.57
C LEU A 296 3.59 5.65 1.69
N ALA A 297 4.43 4.66 1.36
CA ALA A 297 5.26 3.97 2.35
C ALA A 297 6.26 4.92 3.03
N MET A 298 6.88 5.82 2.27
CA MET A 298 7.81 6.80 2.82
C MET A 298 7.12 7.80 3.75
N GLU A 299 5.91 8.28 3.38
CA GLU A 299 5.10 9.17 4.21
C GLU A 299 4.73 8.48 5.54
N ILE A 300 4.24 7.24 5.46
CA ILE A 300 3.91 6.44 6.65
C ILE A 300 5.14 6.27 7.55
N THR A 301 6.29 5.90 6.99
CA THR A 301 7.52 5.72 7.77
C THR A 301 7.96 7.04 8.41
N SER A 302 7.79 8.17 7.71
CA SER A 302 8.16 9.49 8.22
C SER A 302 7.31 9.93 9.42
N GLU A 303 6.00 9.70 9.37
CA GLU A 303 5.08 10.14 10.43
C GLU A 303 4.92 9.10 11.56
N HIS A 304 4.87 7.82 11.22
CA HIS A 304 4.63 6.73 12.18
C HIS A 304 5.92 6.15 12.77
N GLY A 305 7.01 6.13 12.01
CA GLY A 305 8.27 5.51 12.40
C GLY A 305 8.41 4.02 12.07
N LYS A 306 7.35 3.31 11.64
CA LYS A 306 7.45 1.90 11.24
C LYS A 306 8.42 1.72 10.07
N THR A 307 8.97 0.51 9.91
CA THR A 307 9.90 0.21 8.81
C THR A 307 9.24 0.40 7.45
N LEU A 308 10.03 0.70 6.42
CA LEU A 308 9.52 0.76 5.05
C LEU A 308 8.81 -0.54 4.64
N THR A 309 9.30 -1.69 5.08
CA THR A 309 8.66 -2.99 4.82
C THR A 309 7.27 -3.08 5.46
N ASP A 310 7.13 -2.65 6.72
CA ASP A 310 5.82 -2.60 7.39
C ASP A 310 4.88 -1.58 6.73
N ALA A 311 5.42 -0.42 6.30
CA ALA A 311 4.65 0.61 5.61
C ALA A 311 4.16 0.14 4.22
N TYR A 312 4.99 -0.58 3.47
CA TYR A 312 4.57 -1.24 2.22
C TYR A 312 3.45 -2.25 2.46
N ASN A 313 3.57 -3.07 3.50
CA ASN A 313 2.54 -4.05 3.85
C ASN A 313 1.22 -3.37 4.26
N ASP A 314 1.29 -2.23 4.95
CA ASP A 314 0.12 -1.42 5.29
C ASP A 314 -0.62 -0.98 4.01
N VAL A 315 0.09 -0.35 3.06
CA VAL A 315 -0.50 0.06 1.78
C VAL A 315 -1.02 -1.12 0.97
N LEU A 316 -0.28 -2.23 0.93
CA LEU A 316 -0.67 -3.43 0.18
C LEU A 316 -1.97 -4.03 0.71
N ARG A 317 -2.12 -4.14 2.05
CA ARG A 317 -3.35 -4.66 2.67
C ARG A 317 -4.54 -3.73 2.43
N GLY A 318 -4.32 -2.41 2.46
CA GLY A 318 -5.36 -1.46 2.06
C GLY A 318 -5.75 -1.58 0.59
N LEU A 319 -4.77 -1.80 -0.29
CA LEU A 319 -4.98 -2.00 -1.72
C LEU A 319 -5.86 -3.23 -2.03
N GLU A 320 -5.70 -4.34 -1.29
CA GLU A 320 -6.54 -5.53 -1.43
C GLU A 320 -8.04 -5.22 -1.22
N ILE A 321 -8.36 -4.29 -0.32
CA ILE A 321 -9.74 -3.83 -0.12
C ILE A 321 -10.24 -2.99 -1.29
N VAL A 322 -9.39 -2.13 -1.87
CA VAL A 322 -9.75 -1.38 -3.08
C VAL A 322 -10.00 -2.33 -4.26
N GLU A 323 -9.20 -3.39 -4.39
CA GLU A 323 -9.41 -4.46 -5.37
C GLU A 323 -10.74 -5.16 -5.16
N HIS A 324 -11.12 -5.44 -3.91
CA HIS A 324 -12.43 -5.98 -3.57
C HIS A 324 -13.56 -4.99 -3.93
N ALA A 325 -13.37 -3.69 -3.65
CA ALA A 325 -14.31 -2.64 -4.02
C ALA A 325 -14.55 -2.55 -5.54
N CYS A 326 -13.56 -2.94 -6.36
CA CYS A 326 -13.72 -3.08 -7.80
C CYS A 326 -14.78 -4.12 -8.20
N GLY A 327 -15.13 -5.06 -7.32
CA GLY A 327 -16.16 -6.10 -7.52
C GLY A 327 -17.55 -5.77 -6.97
N VAL A 328 -17.73 -4.62 -6.30
CA VAL A 328 -18.95 -4.28 -5.55
C VAL A 328 -20.22 -4.31 -6.41
N ALA A 329 -20.14 -3.98 -7.71
CA ALA A 329 -21.28 -3.99 -8.60
C ALA A 329 -22.01 -5.36 -8.62
N THR A 330 -21.27 -6.47 -8.53
CA THR A 330 -21.85 -7.83 -8.48
C THR A 330 -22.34 -8.23 -7.09
N LEU A 331 -21.79 -7.62 -6.05
CA LEU A 331 -22.12 -7.90 -4.66
C LEU A 331 -23.32 -7.10 -4.14
N GLN A 332 -23.74 -6.06 -4.88
CA GLN A 332 -24.94 -5.27 -4.60
C GLN A 332 -26.24 -5.83 -5.23
N ILE A 333 -26.17 -6.99 -5.91
CA ILE A 333 -27.34 -7.62 -6.52
C ILE A 333 -28.35 -7.95 -5.41
N GLY A 334 -29.64 -7.62 -5.68
CA GLY A 334 -30.76 -8.00 -4.85
C GLY A 334 -31.38 -9.34 -5.28
N GLU A 335 -32.45 -9.72 -4.64
CA GLU A 335 -33.20 -10.96 -4.91
C GLU A 335 -34.50 -10.62 -5.61
N PHE A 336 -34.94 -11.51 -6.50
CA PHE A 336 -36.24 -11.42 -7.19
C PHE A 336 -37.01 -12.75 -7.03
N VAL A 337 -38.24 -12.64 -6.59
CA VAL A 337 -39.17 -13.76 -6.47
C VAL A 337 -40.40 -13.41 -7.30
N SER A 338 -40.57 -14.12 -8.42
CA SER A 338 -41.75 -13.96 -9.26
C SER A 338 -42.95 -14.70 -8.66
N ASN A 339 -44.14 -14.14 -8.83
CA ASN A 339 -45.40 -14.76 -8.50
C ASN A 339 -45.48 -15.34 -7.08
N ILE A 340 -45.03 -14.55 -6.08
CA ILE A 340 -45.10 -14.92 -4.65
C ILE A 340 -46.56 -15.17 -4.20
N SER A 341 -47.52 -14.53 -4.88
CA SER A 341 -48.92 -14.83 -4.92
C SER A 341 -49.45 -14.47 -6.30
N ASN A 342 -50.66 -14.91 -6.66
CA ASN A 342 -51.20 -14.76 -8.03
C ASN A 342 -51.11 -13.27 -8.50
N GLY A 343 -50.27 -13.03 -9.53
CA GLY A 343 -50.01 -11.71 -10.10
C GLY A 343 -49.18 -10.76 -9.23
N VAL A 344 -48.47 -11.29 -8.21
CA VAL A 344 -47.65 -10.49 -7.33
C VAL A 344 -46.18 -10.90 -7.39
N ASP A 345 -45.31 -9.97 -7.78
CA ASP A 345 -43.86 -10.13 -7.76
C ASP A 345 -43.25 -9.36 -6.58
N THR A 346 -42.17 -9.90 -6.03
CA THR A 346 -41.40 -9.23 -4.97
C THR A 346 -39.92 -9.25 -5.31
N TYR A 347 -39.27 -8.09 -5.12
CA TYR A 347 -37.82 -8.00 -5.28
C TYR A 347 -37.21 -7.06 -4.26
N SER A 348 -35.93 -7.31 -3.97
CA SER A 348 -35.13 -6.47 -3.09
C SER A 348 -34.10 -5.69 -3.89
N ILE A 349 -33.84 -4.46 -3.47
CA ILE A 349 -32.76 -3.63 -3.98
C ILE A 349 -31.91 -3.15 -2.82
N ARG A 350 -30.59 -3.03 -3.06
CA ARG A 350 -29.66 -2.45 -2.09
C ARG A 350 -29.47 -0.96 -2.39
N GLU A 351 -29.85 -0.12 -1.44
CA GLU A 351 -29.70 1.34 -1.54
C GLU A 351 -28.58 1.84 -0.63
N PRO A 352 -27.81 2.87 -1.04
CA PRO A 352 -26.85 3.52 -0.15
C PRO A 352 -27.57 4.26 0.99
N LEU A 353 -26.90 4.35 2.14
CA LEU A 353 -27.45 4.98 3.34
C LEU A 353 -27.49 6.52 3.26
N GLY A 354 -26.46 7.12 2.65
CA GLY A 354 -26.30 8.58 2.61
C GLY A 354 -24.87 9.03 2.87
N VAL A 355 -24.72 9.98 3.80
CA VAL A 355 -23.40 10.40 4.29
C VAL A 355 -22.92 9.39 5.31
N CYS A 356 -21.74 8.83 5.11
CA CYS A 356 -21.06 7.94 6.06
C CYS A 356 -19.77 8.61 6.55
N ALA A 357 -19.27 8.18 7.70
CA ALA A 357 -18.02 8.68 8.24
C ALA A 357 -17.07 7.56 8.65
N GLY A 358 -15.78 7.87 8.65
CA GLY A 358 -14.71 6.99 9.12
C GLY A 358 -13.75 7.72 10.05
N ILE A 359 -13.46 7.11 11.19
CA ILE A 359 -12.54 7.63 12.20
C ILE A 359 -11.39 6.64 12.29
N CYS A 360 -10.17 7.10 12.00
CA CYS A 360 -9.00 6.26 11.88
C CYS A 360 -8.03 6.44 13.04
N SER A 361 -7.46 5.32 13.49
CA SER A 361 -6.33 5.25 14.41
C SER A 361 -4.99 5.48 13.68
N PHE A 362 -3.91 5.52 14.45
CA PHE A 362 -2.57 5.76 13.91
C PHE A 362 -1.84 4.48 13.45
N ASP A 363 -2.28 3.30 13.88
CA ASP A 363 -1.53 2.03 13.68
C ASP A 363 -1.41 1.61 12.21
N PHE A 364 -2.41 1.92 11.37
CA PHE A 364 -2.41 1.63 9.94
C PHE A 364 -2.87 2.85 9.12
N PRO A 365 -1.96 3.82 8.87
CA PRO A 365 -2.31 5.10 8.23
C PRO A 365 -2.92 5.00 6.82
N ALA A 366 -2.59 3.96 6.05
CA ALA A 366 -3.18 3.72 4.73
C ALA A 366 -4.29 2.68 4.76
N MET A 367 -4.09 1.55 5.44
CA MET A 367 -5.04 0.44 5.44
C MET A 367 -6.38 0.84 6.05
N THR A 368 -6.38 1.53 7.20
CA THR A 368 -7.62 1.90 7.90
C THR A 368 -8.53 2.80 7.07
N PRO A 369 -8.07 3.90 6.45
CA PRO A 369 -8.89 4.66 5.51
C PRO A 369 -9.40 3.82 4.34
N LEU A 370 -8.56 2.94 3.79
CA LEU A 370 -8.92 2.08 2.66
C LEU A 370 -9.89 0.95 3.02
N TRP A 371 -10.01 0.57 4.29
CA TRP A 371 -11.07 -0.34 4.74
C TRP A 371 -12.45 0.29 4.65
N MET A 372 -12.54 1.60 4.79
CA MET A 372 -13.79 2.32 5.02
C MET A 372 -14.33 2.97 3.74
N PHE A 373 -13.66 4.01 3.22
CA PHE A 373 -14.27 4.85 2.17
C PHE A 373 -14.40 4.16 0.81
N PRO A 374 -13.48 3.30 0.30
CA PRO A 374 -13.63 2.71 -1.03
C PRO A 374 -14.93 1.91 -1.19
N ILE A 375 -15.25 1.06 -0.21
CA ILE A 375 -16.47 0.26 -0.21
C ILE A 375 -17.70 1.18 -0.08
N ALA A 376 -17.68 2.11 0.88
CA ALA A 376 -18.77 3.05 1.10
C ALA A 376 -19.13 3.84 -0.17
N VAL A 377 -18.12 4.44 -0.83
CA VAL A 377 -18.37 5.27 -2.03
C VAL A 377 -18.76 4.42 -3.23
N THR A 378 -18.21 3.21 -3.37
CA THR A 378 -18.60 2.30 -4.47
C THR A 378 -20.03 1.81 -4.28
N CYS A 379 -20.50 1.63 -3.04
CA CYS A 379 -21.90 1.37 -2.72
C CYS A 379 -22.82 2.53 -3.05
N GLY A 380 -22.30 3.74 -3.30
CA GLY A 380 -23.06 4.92 -3.67
C GLY A 380 -23.23 5.93 -2.54
N ASN A 381 -22.57 5.75 -1.41
CA ASN A 381 -22.53 6.71 -0.31
C ASN A 381 -21.54 7.83 -0.58
N THR A 382 -21.64 8.91 0.16
CA THR A 382 -20.59 9.91 0.32
C THR A 382 -19.92 9.74 1.67
N PHE A 383 -18.68 10.21 1.79
CA PHE A 383 -17.85 9.85 2.93
C PHE A 383 -17.12 11.05 3.54
N ILE A 384 -17.07 11.07 4.87
CA ILE A 384 -16.27 11.99 5.66
C ILE A 384 -15.22 11.17 6.39
N LEU A 385 -13.95 11.42 6.12
CA LEU A 385 -12.82 10.75 6.74
C LEU A 385 -12.16 11.66 7.77
N LYS A 386 -12.00 11.17 9.00
CA LYS A 386 -11.16 11.79 10.02
C LYS A 386 -9.93 10.91 10.21
N PRO A 387 -8.80 11.23 9.60
CA PRO A 387 -7.53 10.53 9.84
C PRO A 387 -7.06 10.73 11.29
N SER A 388 -6.09 9.90 11.72
CA SER A 388 -5.40 10.16 12.97
C SER A 388 -4.64 11.49 12.91
N GLU A 389 -4.70 12.26 13.97
CA GLU A 389 -3.93 13.50 14.12
C GLU A 389 -2.42 13.27 14.21
N LYS A 390 -2.00 12.03 14.50
CA LYS A 390 -0.57 11.66 14.61
C LYS A 390 0.04 11.30 13.24
N VAL A 391 -0.78 10.82 12.27
CA VAL A 391 -0.30 10.25 10.99
C VAL A 391 -1.27 10.58 9.84
N PRO A 392 -1.51 11.84 9.51
CA PRO A 392 -2.54 12.25 8.54
C PRO A 392 -2.11 12.11 7.09
N GLY A 393 -0.80 12.12 6.79
CA GLY A 393 -0.24 12.32 5.46
C GLY A 393 -0.65 11.26 4.45
N ALA A 394 -0.65 9.99 4.86
CA ALA A 394 -1.07 8.89 3.98
C ALA A 394 -2.54 9.03 3.54
N ALA A 395 -3.44 9.42 4.44
CA ALA A 395 -4.86 9.61 4.12
C ALA A 395 -5.07 10.78 3.14
N VAL A 396 -4.28 11.86 3.26
CA VAL A 396 -4.32 13.00 2.33
C VAL A 396 -3.83 12.59 0.95
N ILE A 397 -2.71 11.85 0.86
CA ILE A 397 -2.21 11.32 -0.42
C ILE A 397 -3.25 10.40 -1.05
N LEU A 398 -3.88 9.50 -0.29
CA LEU A 398 -4.94 8.62 -0.81
C LEU A 398 -6.12 9.42 -1.35
N ALA A 399 -6.49 10.54 -0.71
CA ALA A 399 -7.55 11.42 -1.20
C ALA A 399 -7.12 12.17 -2.48
N GLU A 400 -5.88 12.63 -2.59
CA GLU A 400 -5.31 13.18 -3.83
C GLU A 400 -5.46 12.17 -4.99
N LEU A 401 -5.09 10.90 -4.74
CA LEU A 401 -5.22 9.83 -5.73
C LEU A 401 -6.67 9.48 -6.07
N ALA A 402 -7.59 9.55 -5.10
CA ALA A 402 -9.01 9.33 -5.35
C ALA A 402 -9.61 10.43 -6.24
N VAL A 403 -9.23 11.69 -6.04
CA VAL A 403 -9.61 12.83 -6.89
C VAL A 403 -9.00 12.65 -8.29
N GLU A 404 -7.71 12.28 -8.39
CA GLU A 404 -7.04 11.97 -9.68
C GLU A 404 -7.71 10.80 -10.42
N ALA A 405 -8.21 9.80 -9.69
CA ALA A 405 -8.99 8.69 -10.26
C ALA A 405 -10.35 9.10 -10.83
N GLY A 406 -10.80 10.32 -10.56
CA GLY A 406 -12.06 10.87 -11.03
C GLY A 406 -13.22 10.74 -10.03
N LEU A 407 -12.94 10.58 -8.74
CA LEU A 407 -13.98 10.63 -7.72
C LEU A 407 -14.60 12.04 -7.69
N PRO A 408 -15.93 12.18 -7.85
CA PRO A 408 -16.56 13.50 -7.94
C PRO A 408 -16.42 14.33 -6.65
N ASN A 409 -16.39 15.65 -6.84
CA ASN A 409 -16.27 16.61 -5.74
C ASN A 409 -17.35 16.39 -4.66
N GLY A 410 -16.90 16.30 -3.41
CA GLY A 410 -17.77 16.10 -2.24
C GLY A 410 -18.15 14.65 -1.96
N VAL A 411 -17.82 13.69 -2.82
CA VAL A 411 -18.03 12.25 -2.53
C VAL A 411 -17.11 11.79 -1.39
N LEU A 412 -15.85 12.23 -1.38
CA LEU A 412 -14.92 12.08 -0.27
C LEU A 412 -14.59 13.46 0.30
N ASN A 413 -14.62 13.58 1.62
CA ASN A 413 -14.20 14.76 2.36
C ASN A 413 -13.28 14.34 3.50
N ILE A 414 -12.32 15.19 3.89
CA ILE A 414 -11.43 14.96 5.03
C ILE A 414 -11.52 16.15 5.97
N VAL A 415 -11.67 15.86 7.25
CA VAL A 415 -11.59 16.83 8.34
C VAL A 415 -10.61 16.32 9.40
N HIS A 416 -9.83 17.22 9.98
CA HIS A 416 -8.83 16.90 10.99
C HIS A 416 -9.23 17.39 12.36
N GLY A 417 -8.74 16.75 13.41
CA GLY A 417 -8.96 17.15 14.79
C GLY A 417 -9.00 15.96 15.74
N THR A 418 -9.41 16.24 16.98
CA THR A 418 -9.49 15.30 18.09
C THR A 418 -10.96 15.01 18.45
N ASP A 419 -11.25 14.78 19.72
CA ASP A 419 -12.57 14.35 20.24
C ASP A 419 -13.71 15.31 19.88
N ASP A 420 -13.46 16.62 19.81
CA ASP A 420 -14.49 17.60 19.44
C ASP A 420 -15.02 17.32 18.02
N ILE A 421 -14.13 16.94 17.09
CA ILE A 421 -14.51 16.61 15.71
C ILE A 421 -15.21 15.25 15.64
N ILE A 422 -14.76 14.28 16.43
CA ILE A 422 -15.42 12.98 16.56
C ILE A 422 -16.84 13.17 17.08
N ASN A 423 -16.99 13.97 18.12
CA ASN A 423 -18.28 14.30 18.72
C ASN A 423 -19.20 15.02 17.73
N ALA A 424 -18.67 16.00 16.99
CA ALA A 424 -19.42 16.71 15.96
C ALA A 424 -19.92 15.77 14.84
N ILE A 425 -19.12 14.78 14.42
CA ILE A 425 -19.53 13.74 13.45
C ILE A 425 -20.62 12.84 14.04
N CYS A 426 -20.50 12.45 15.31
CA CYS A 426 -21.48 11.60 15.99
C CYS A 426 -22.84 12.31 16.18
N ASP A 427 -22.82 13.62 16.40
CA ASP A 427 -24.02 14.39 16.65
C ASP A 427 -24.76 14.85 15.39
N ASP A 428 -24.09 14.93 14.26
CA ASP A 428 -24.65 15.43 13.01
C ASP A 428 -25.73 14.48 12.44
N ASP A 429 -26.98 14.95 12.30
CA ASP A 429 -28.14 14.13 11.90
C ASP A 429 -28.06 13.62 10.44
N ASP A 430 -27.25 14.23 9.59
CA ASP A 430 -27.08 13.81 8.20
C ASP A 430 -26.10 12.61 8.04
N VAL A 431 -25.21 12.37 9.02
CA VAL A 431 -24.34 11.20 9.07
C VAL A 431 -25.14 9.96 9.46
N LYS A 432 -25.16 8.92 8.62
CA LYS A 432 -25.99 7.71 8.78
C LYS A 432 -25.23 6.51 9.31
N ALA A 433 -23.94 6.41 9.01
CA ALA A 433 -23.10 5.31 9.47
C ALA A 433 -21.70 5.81 9.83
N ILE A 434 -21.12 5.23 10.88
CA ILE A 434 -19.76 5.54 11.35
C ILE A 434 -18.97 4.25 11.47
N ALA A 435 -17.81 4.20 10.81
CA ALA A 435 -16.79 3.16 10.99
C ALA A 435 -15.66 3.74 11.83
N LEU A 436 -15.28 3.06 12.89
CA LEU A 436 -14.26 3.50 13.85
C LEU A 436 -13.20 2.42 14.06
N VAL A 437 -11.94 2.81 13.97
CA VAL A 437 -10.81 2.04 14.51
C VAL A 437 -10.10 2.92 15.53
N GLY A 438 -9.96 2.45 16.75
CA GLY A 438 -9.38 3.26 17.82
C GLY A 438 -9.11 2.49 19.11
N PRO A 439 -8.51 3.16 20.13
CA PRO A 439 -8.19 2.55 21.42
C PRO A 439 -9.45 2.29 22.25
N ASN A 440 -9.35 1.39 23.23
CA ASN A 440 -10.46 0.95 24.08
C ASN A 440 -11.15 2.06 24.89
N SER A 441 -10.40 3.09 25.30
CA SER A 441 -10.88 4.11 26.25
C SER A 441 -12.06 4.92 25.71
N ASP A 442 -12.04 5.23 24.43
CA ASP A 442 -12.94 6.25 23.86
C ASP A 442 -14.10 5.62 23.08
N VAL A 443 -13.96 4.34 22.72
CA VAL A 443 -14.90 3.70 21.78
C VAL A 443 -16.29 3.44 22.41
N ALA A 444 -16.35 3.12 23.70
CA ALA A 444 -17.64 2.88 24.37
C ALA A 444 -18.51 4.13 24.37
N ASP A 445 -17.92 5.29 24.63
CA ASP A 445 -18.62 6.59 24.63
C ASP A 445 -19.04 7.00 23.22
N ILE A 446 -18.15 6.84 22.24
CA ILE A 446 -18.46 7.11 20.83
C ILE A 446 -19.58 6.19 20.32
N TYR A 447 -19.50 4.89 20.65
CA TYR A 447 -20.56 3.92 20.31
C TYR A 447 -21.91 4.30 20.90
N SER A 448 -21.95 4.59 22.21
CA SER A 448 -23.15 5.03 22.90
C SER A 448 -23.74 6.30 22.28
N ARG A 449 -22.89 7.30 22.03
CA ARG A 449 -23.30 8.59 21.48
C ARG A 449 -23.90 8.46 20.07
N ALA A 450 -23.23 7.73 19.18
CA ALA A 450 -23.70 7.52 17.81
C ALA A 450 -24.96 6.64 17.77
N SER A 451 -25.02 5.57 18.58
CA SER A 451 -26.19 4.68 18.67
C SER A 451 -27.40 5.37 19.20
N ALA A 452 -27.27 6.29 20.19
CA ALA A 452 -28.35 7.09 20.72
C ALA A 452 -28.99 8.00 19.65
N LYS A 453 -28.26 8.34 18.60
CA LYS A 453 -28.73 9.08 17.42
C LYS A 453 -29.29 8.19 16.30
N GLY A 454 -29.41 6.89 16.54
CA GLY A 454 -29.92 5.91 15.57
C GLY A 454 -28.99 5.67 14.38
N LYS A 455 -27.68 5.99 14.49
CA LYS A 455 -26.68 5.73 13.45
C LYS A 455 -26.24 4.28 13.46
N ARG A 456 -25.91 3.74 12.30
CA ARG A 456 -25.12 2.50 12.26
C ARG A 456 -23.71 2.81 12.70
N ILE A 457 -23.18 2.01 13.61
CA ILE A 457 -21.80 2.17 14.05
C ILE A 457 -21.12 0.82 14.14
N GLN A 458 -19.89 0.78 13.66
CA GLN A 458 -19.01 -0.35 13.74
C GLN A 458 -17.67 0.11 14.31
N CYS A 459 -17.25 -0.51 15.40
CA CYS A 459 -16.00 -0.19 16.08
C CYS A 459 -15.09 -1.40 16.12
N ASN A 460 -13.87 -1.24 15.66
CA ASN A 460 -12.77 -2.16 15.86
C ASN A 460 -11.82 -1.56 16.90
N ILE A 461 -11.65 -2.28 18.01
CA ILE A 461 -10.98 -1.80 19.21
C ILE A 461 -9.69 -2.60 19.40
N GLY A 462 -8.71 -2.02 20.11
CA GLY A 462 -7.49 -2.72 20.50
C GLY A 462 -7.77 -4.07 21.18
N ALA A 463 -6.87 -5.04 20.97
CA ALA A 463 -7.08 -6.41 21.36
C ALA A 463 -5.89 -6.99 22.12
N LYS A 464 -6.15 -7.94 23.05
CA LYS A 464 -5.15 -8.78 23.68
C LYS A 464 -5.14 -10.13 22.97
N ASN A 465 -4.25 -10.29 21.98
CA ASN A 465 -4.18 -11.51 21.19
C ASN A 465 -3.23 -12.53 21.79
N HIS A 466 -3.62 -13.80 21.78
CA HIS A 466 -2.91 -14.87 22.44
C HIS A 466 -2.40 -15.91 21.44
N ALA A 467 -1.26 -16.52 21.75
CA ALA A 467 -0.81 -17.75 21.12
C ALA A 467 -0.66 -18.85 22.19
N VAL A 468 -1.23 -20.01 21.96
CA VAL A 468 -1.02 -21.21 22.77
C VAL A 468 0.03 -22.05 22.08
N VAL A 469 1.09 -22.44 22.82
CA VAL A 469 2.19 -23.25 22.30
C VAL A 469 2.16 -24.59 23.02
N MET A 470 1.91 -25.65 22.25
CA MET A 470 1.90 -27.03 22.79
C MET A 470 3.33 -27.60 22.80
N PRO A 471 3.64 -28.56 23.68
CA PRO A 471 4.97 -29.16 23.79
C PRO A 471 5.47 -29.84 22.50
N ASP A 472 4.56 -30.26 21.62
CA ASP A 472 4.84 -30.91 20.34
C ASP A 472 5.05 -29.94 19.17
N ALA A 473 4.96 -28.63 19.41
CA ALA A 473 5.13 -27.63 18.36
C ALA A 473 6.58 -27.58 17.83
N SER A 474 6.73 -27.23 16.53
CA SER A 474 8.04 -27.03 15.93
C SER A 474 8.70 -25.78 16.49
N ILE A 475 9.82 -25.92 17.22
CA ILE A 475 10.45 -24.83 17.98
C ILE A 475 10.80 -23.65 17.06
N ASP A 476 11.67 -23.85 16.07
CA ASP A 476 12.21 -22.74 15.27
C ASP A 476 11.12 -22.02 14.43
N ALA A 477 10.18 -22.79 13.85
CA ALA A 477 9.06 -22.23 13.10
C ALA A 477 8.12 -21.43 14.00
N THR A 478 7.82 -21.97 15.20
CA THR A 478 6.95 -21.31 16.18
C THR A 478 7.59 -20.02 16.69
N LEU A 479 8.85 -20.05 17.11
CA LEU A 479 9.54 -18.87 17.64
C LEU A 479 9.68 -17.77 16.59
N SER A 480 10.01 -18.13 15.34
CA SER A 480 10.04 -17.14 14.24
C SER A 480 8.69 -16.48 14.02
N ALA A 481 7.60 -17.25 14.09
CA ALA A 481 6.24 -16.73 13.96
C ALA A 481 5.83 -15.83 15.13
N LEU A 482 6.14 -16.23 16.37
CA LEU A 482 5.84 -15.46 17.60
C LEU A 482 6.58 -14.11 17.60
N VAL A 483 7.88 -14.14 17.28
CA VAL A 483 8.75 -12.94 17.24
C VAL A 483 8.27 -11.96 16.17
N ALA A 484 7.98 -12.44 14.96
CA ALA A 484 7.47 -11.60 13.89
C ALA A 484 6.09 -10.99 14.21
N ALA A 485 5.20 -11.76 14.84
CA ALA A 485 3.86 -11.30 15.20
C ALA A 485 3.85 -10.35 16.41
N GLY A 486 4.74 -10.57 17.38
CA GLY A 486 4.81 -9.75 18.59
C GLY A 486 5.55 -8.43 18.41
N PHE A 487 6.63 -8.44 17.65
CA PHE A 487 7.50 -7.25 17.54
C PHE A 487 7.33 -6.47 16.23
N GLY A 488 6.75 -7.06 15.18
CA GLY A 488 6.50 -6.37 13.91
C GLY A 488 5.71 -5.07 14.09
N GLY A 489 6.18 -3.96 13.45
CA GLY A 489 5.60 -2.62 13.62
C GLY A 489 5.72 -2.06 15.04
N ALA A 490 6.76 -2.47 15.77
CA ALA A 490 6.99 -2.14 17.17
C ALA A 490 5.84 -2.59 18.10
N GLY A 491 5.12 -3.66 17.76
CA GLY A 491 3.96 -4.13 18.53
C GLY A 491 2.75 -3.19 18.49
N GLN A 492 2.81 -2.11 17.74
CA GLN A 492 1.74 -1.09 17.61
C GLN A 492 0.75 -1.46 16.52
N LYS A 493 0.12 -2.62 16.66
CA LYS A 493 -0.90 -3.14 15.72
C LYS A 493 -2.04 -3.75 16.52
N CYS A 494 -3.28 -3.50 16.10
CA CYS A 494 -4.45 -4.12 16.70
C CYS A 494 -4.41 -5.67 16.64
N MET A 495 -3.69 -6.24 15.66
CA MET A 495 -3.50 -7.68 15.46
C MET A 495 -2.17 -8.20 16.04
N ALA A 496 -1.39 -7.38 16.75
CA ALA A 496 -0.12 -7.82 17.35
C ALA A 496 -0.36 -8.95 18.34
N LEU A 497 0.54 -9.94 18.33
CA LEU A 497 0.58 -10.96 19.35
C LEU A 497 1.15 -10.33 20.64
N THR A 498 0.36 -10.35 21.70
CA THR A 498 0.77 -9.74 22.98
C THR A 498 1.12 -10.77 24.03
N THR A 499 0.51 -11.94 23.98
CA THR A 499 0.64 -12.96 25.04
C THR A 499 0.84 -14.36 24.44
N VAL A 500 1.80 -15.09 24.97
CA VAL A 500 2.04 -16.50 24.66
C VAL A 500 1.78 -17.34 25.91
N VAL A 501 0.96 -18.38 25.76
CA VAL A 501 0.68 -19.36 26.83
C VAL A 501 1.36 -20.67 26.46
N TYR A 502 2.38 -21.04 27.21
CA TYR A 502 3.11 -22.28 27.02
C TYR A 502 2.48 -23.42 27.85
N VAL A 503 2.07 -24.50 27.19
CA VAL A 503 1.54 -25.69 27.84
C VAL A 503 2.71 -26.59 28.21
N GLY A 504 2.78 -27.00 29.48
CA GLY A 504 3.88 -27.83 30.01
C GLY A 504 5.17 -27.08 30.32
N GLY A 505 5.10 -25.73 30.35
CA GLY A 505 6.18 -24.82 30.73
C GLY A 505 6.96 -24.19 29.63
N ILE A 506 7.62 -23.06 29.94
CA ILE A 506 8.38 -22.24 29.01
C ILE A 506 9.85 -22.66 28.86
N THR A 507 10.40 -23.39 29.84
CA THR A 507 11.84 -23.68 29.95
C THR A 507 12.50 -24.15 28.64
N PRO A 508 11.89 -25.01 27.82
CA PRO A 508 12.49 -25.44 26.54
C PRO A 508 12.55 -24.37 25.50
N TRP A 509 11.81 -23.25 25.69
CA TRP A 509 11.61 -22.19 24.70
C TRP A 509 12.36 -20.89 25.04
N GLU A 510 12.65 -20.65 26.33
CA GLU A 510 13.07 -19.38 26.91
C GLU A 510 14.33 -18.81 26.21
N ASP A 511 15.43 -19.59 26.26
CA ASP A 511 16.72 -19.15 25.70
C ASP A 511 16.64 -18.85 24.20
N LYS A 512 15.98 -19.72 23.44
CA LYS A 512 15.83 -19.54 21.99
C LYS A 512 14.92 -18.39 21.65
N LEU A 513 13.84 -18.15 22.42
CA LEU A 513 12.96 -16.99 22.23
C LEU A 513 13.74 -15.69 22.42
N VAL A 514 14.57 -15.61 23.46
CA VAL A 514 15.44 -14.47 23.74
C VAL A 514 16.47 -14.29 22.63
N GLU A 515 17.07 -15.38 22.12
CA GLU A 515 18.02 -15.35 21.01
C GLU A 515 17.37 -14.76 19.74
N HIS A 516 16.19 -15.27 19.34
CA HIS A 516 15.45 -14.77 18.18
C HIS A 516 15.07 -13.29 18.35
N ALA A 517 14.64 -12.87 19.54
CA ALA A 517 14.29 -11.47 19.81
C ALA A 517 15.51 -10.54 19.78
N LYS A 518 16.67 -10.98 20.29
CA LYS A 518 17.93 -10.22 20.23
C LYS A 518 18.47 -10.03 18.82
N ALA A 519 18.11 -10.92 17.89
CA ALA A 519 18.53 -10.81 16.49
C ALA A 519 17.81 -9.65 15.73
N ILE A 520 16.71 -9.12 16.28
CA ILE A 520 15.97 -7.99 15.71
C ILE A 520 16.82 -6.72 15.75
N LYS A 521 16.99 -6.09 14.61
CA LYS A 521 17.72 -4.83 14.48
C LYS A 521 16.79 -3.64 14.66
N VAL A 522 16.98 -2.92 15.74
CA VAL A 522 16.24 -1.70 16.04
C VAL A 522 16.93 -0.52 15.38
N ASN A 523 16.22 0.20 14.49
CA ASN A 523 16.75 1.37 13.82
C ASN A 523 15.62 2.28 13.33
N ALA A 524 15.95 3.46 12.77
CA ALA A 524 14.98 4.30 12.10
C ALA A 524 14.35 3.54 10.91
N GLY A 525 13.06 3.65 10.73
CA GLY A 525 12.30 2.87 9.73
C GLY A 525 12.75 3.08 8.28
N THR A 526 13.44 4.17 7.99
CA THR A 526 14.05 4.48 6.68
C THR A 526 15.37 3.76 6.42
N GLU A 527 16.00 3.22 7.46
CA GLU A 527 17.26 2.50 7.33
C GLU A 527 17.04 1.10 6.76
N SER A 528 17.88 0.70 5.82
CA SER A 528 17.73 -0.56 5.07
C SER A 528 17.87 -1.83 5.91
N ASN A 529 18.44 -1.71 7.11
CA ASN A 529 18.66 -2.79 8.07
C ASN A 529 17.71 -2.73 9.27
N ALA A 530 16.65 -1.92 9.23
CA ALA A 530 15.70 -1.83 10.32
C ALA A 530 14.68 -2.97 10.24
N ASP A 531 14.63 -3.79 11.29
CA ASP A 531 13.57 -4.78 11.50
C ASP A 531 12.47 -4.23 12.43
N LEU A 532 12.81 -3.29 13.30
CA LEU A 532 11.93 -2.66 14.27
C LEU A 532 12.21 -1.16 14.37
N GLY A 533 11.17 -0.34 14.15
CA GLY A 533 11.21 1.12 14.27
C GLY A 533 10.86 1.62 15.68
N PRO A 534 10.81 2.96 15.88
CA PRO A 534 10.40 3.56 17.14
C PRO A 534 8.89 3.42 17.42
N VAL A 535 8.48 3.64 18.66
CA VAL A 535 7.07 3.85 19.02
C VAL A 535 6.65 5.28 18.70
N ILE A 536 5.35 5.50 18.51
CA ILE A 536 4.76 6.69 17.89
C ILE A 536 5.07 8.00 18.64
N SER A 537 5.16 7.98 19.95
CA SER A 537 5.39 9.19 20.75
C SER A 537 6.19 8.93 22.02
N LYS A 538 6.72 10.00 22.60
CA LYS A 538 7.45 9.96 23.87
C LYS A 538 6.52 9.51 25.01
N GLN A 539 5.27 9.97 25.01
CA GLN A 539 4.28 9.58 26.02
C GLN A 539 4.02 8.07 25.98
N GLU A 540 3.89 7.49 24.77
CA GLU A 540 3.72 6.04 24.64
C GLU A 540 4.97 5.28 25.09
N LYS A 541 6.16 5.77 24.76
CA LYS A 541 7.42 5.19 25.27
C LYS A 541 7.44 5.15 26.79
N GLU A 542 7.10 6.27 27.43
CA GLU A 542 7.06 6.38 28.88
C GLU A 542 5.99 5.47 29.50
N ARG A 543 4.81 5.38 28.89
CA ARG A 543 3.73 4.49 29.32
C ARG A 543 4.14 3.02 29.26
N ILE A 544 4.72 2.59 28.13
CA ILE A 544 5.19 1.21 27.94
C ILE A 544 6.27 0.87 28.98
N CYS A 545 7.27 1.76 29.15
CA CYS A 545 8.33 1.55 30.14
C CYS A 545 7.78 1.42 31.57
N ARG A 546 6.77 2.23 31.92
CA ARG A 546 6.11 2.16 33.23
C ARG A 546 5.36 0.82 33.42
N LEU A 547 4.62 0.34 32.42
CA LEU A 547 3.93 -0.95 32.49
C LEU A 547 4.91 -2.10 32.71
N ILE A 548 6.04 -2.12 31.98
CA ILE A 548 7.09 -3.11 32.15
C ILE A 548 7.65 -3.07 33.59
N GLN A 549 7.86 -1.87 34.14
CA GLN A 549 8.40 -1.68 35.48
C GLN A 549 7.43 -2.20 36.55
N VAL A 550 6.15 -1.82 36.47
CA VAL A 550 5.10 -2.22 37.42
C VAL A 550 4.98 -3.74 37.49
N ASP A 551 5.01 -4.43 36.35
CA ASP A 551 4.86 -5.88 36.34
C ASP A 551 6.11 -6.61 36.78
N THR A 552 7.29 -6.05 36.49
CA THR A 552 8.55 -6.58 37.03
C THR A 552 8.55 -6.47 38.56
N GLU A 553 8.08 -5.37 39.13
CA GLU A 553 7.90 -5.18 40.60
C GLU A 553 6.83 -6.08 41.18
N SER A 554 5.82 -6.46 40.35
CA SER A 554 4.74 -7.39 40.74
C SER A 554 5.14 -8.87 40.61
N GLY A 555 6.39 -9.18 40.26
CA GLY A 555 6.96 -10.52 40.23
C GLY A 555 7.10 -11.16 38.86
N ALA A 556 6.83 -10.44 37.76
CA ALA A 556 7.16 -10.92 36.42
C ALA A 556 8.69 -10.98 36.22
N LYS A 557 9.16 -12.07 35.62
CA LYS A 557 10.58 -12.26 35.30
C LYS A 557 10.91 -11.56 33.97
N LEU A 558 11.83 -10.61 34.01
CA LEU A 558 12.31 -9.89 32.82
C LEU A 558 13.39 -10.72 32.11
N LEU A 559 13.04 -11.40 31.00
CA LEU A 559 13.96 -12.22 30.21
C LEU A 559 14.80 -11.39 29.25
N LEU A 560 14.19 -10.35 28.68
CA LEU A 560 14.84 -9.41 27.79
C LEU A 560 14.29 -8.01 28.07
N ASP A 561 15.19 -7.06 28.28
CA ASP A 561 14.84 -5.65 28.52
C ASP A 561 15.25 -4.76 27.36
N GLY A 562 14.28 -4.22 26.66
CA GLY A 562 14.48 -3.30 25.54
C GLY A 562 14.33 -1.81 25.88
N ARG A 563 14.09 -1.42 27.15
CA ARG A 563 13.75 -0.04 27.54
C ARG A 563 14.86 0.97 27.29
N ASN A 564 16.13 0.57 27.44
CA ASN A 564 17.30 1.45 27.42
C ASN A 564 18.11 1.31 26.12
N ILE A 565 17.48 0.91 25.03
CA ILE A 565 18.19 0.80 23.76
C ILE A 565 18.59 2.18 23.23
N LEU A 566 19.85 2.30 22.78
CA LEU A 566 20.35 3.47 22.10
C LEU A 566 20.58 3.14 20.63
N VAL A 567 20.01 3.95 19.75
CA VAL A 567 20.16 3.83 18.31
C VAL A 567 21.12 4.92 17.84
N PRO A 568 22.32 4.55 17.33
CA PRO A 568 23.32 5.56 16.93
C PRO A 568 22.79 6.49 15.82
N GLY A 569 22.93 7.80 16.05
CA GLY A 569 22.41 8.84 15.14
C GLY A 569 20.95 9.20 15.36
N TYR A 570 20.25 8.50 16.27
CA TYR A 570 18.84 8.73 16.63
C TYR A 570 18.61 8.64 18.14
N GLU A 571 19.56 9.15 18.95
CA GLU A 571 19.62 8.98 20.39
C GLU A 571 18.38 9.55 21.12
N ASN A 572 17.74 10.56 20.52
CA ASN A 572 16.53 11.19 21.07
C ASN A 572 15.23 10.50 20.58
N GLY A 573 15.34 9.47 19.74
CA GLY A 573 14.19 8.78 19.18
C GLY A 573 13.40 7.95 20.20
N ASN A 574 12.15 7.68 19.88
CA ASN A 574 11.23 6.95 20.75
C ASN A 574 11.45 5.43 20.65
N PHE A 575 12.70 4.97 20.67
CA PHE A 575 13.00 3.54 20.53
C PHE A 575 12.78 2.78 21.82
N ILE A 576 12.15 1.61 21.69
CA ILE A 576 12.11 0.51 22.68
C ILE A 576 12.49 -0.73 21.89
N GLY A 577 13.44 -1.49 22.39
CA GLY A 577 13.79 -2.79 21.83
C GLY A 577 12.80 -3.89 22.23
N PRO A 578 12.94 -5.09 21.66
CA PRO A 578 12.16 -6.24 22.06
C PRO A 578 12.26 -6.49 23.58
N THR A 579 11.12 -6.60 24.24
CA THR A 579 11.02 -6.87 25.69
C THR A 579 10.21 -8.15 25.92
N ILE A 580 10.69 -9.05 26.76
CA ILE A 580 10.02 -10.30 27.09
C ILE A 580 9.86 -10.41 28.59
N LEU A 581 8.61 -10.52 29.03
CA LEU A 581 8.23 -10.80 30.43
C LEU A 581 7.74 -12.23 30.54
N SER A 582 8.30 -13.02 31.47
CA SER A 582 7.89 -14.37 31.80
C SER A 582 7.24 -14.41 33.20
N ASP A 583 6.61 -15.51 33.52
CA ASP A 583 5.85 -15.70 34.76
C ASP A 583 4.74 -14.65 34.95
N VAL A 584 4.18 -14.18 33.82
CA VAL A 584 3.08 -13.22 33.84
C VAL A 584 1.79 -13.89 34.29
N THR A 585 1.03 -13.22 35.14
CA THR A 585 -0.26 -13.70 35.66
C THR A 585 -1.40 -12.83 35.17
N VAL A 586 -2.62 -13.34 35.22
CA VAL A 586 -3.85 -12.62 34.80
C VAL A 586 -4.15 -11.36 35.63
N ASN A 587 -3.49 -11.19 36.76
CA ASN A 587 -3.67 -10.04 37.66
C ASN A 587 -2.72 -8.89 37.38
N MET A 588 -1.69 -9.09 36.54
CA MET A 588 -0.69 -8.10 36.22
C MET A 588 -1.24 -7.03 35.23
N GLU A 589 -0.70 -5.84 35.34
CA GLU A 589 -1.20 -4.65 34.62
C GLU A 589 -1.03 -4.79 33.10
N CYS A 590 0.15 -5.23 32.62
CA CYS A 590 0.41 -5.42 31.20
C CYS A 590 -0.41 -6.58 30.57
N TYR A 591 -0.98 -7.50 31.39
CA TYR A 591 -1.95 -8.48 30.91
C TYR A 591 -3.35 -7.91 30.80
N LYS A 592 -3.76 -7.03 31.73
CA LYS A 592 -5.08 -6.41 31.73
C LYS A 592 -5.20 -5.31 30.66
N GLU A 593 -4.15 -4.49 30.51
CA GLU A 593 -4.11 -3.39 29.55
C GLU A 593 -3.47 -3.81 28.22
N ASP A 594 -3.83 -3.12 27.15
CA ASP A 594 -3.12 -3.25 25.88
C ASP A 594 -1.82 -2.44 25.93
N VAL A 595 -0.67 -3.14 25.91
CA VAL A 595 0.64 -2.49 25.99
C VAL A 595 0.93 -1.65 24.74
N PHE A 596 0.49 -2.10 23.56
CA PHE A 596 0.69 -1.45 22.27
C PHE A 596 2.14 -1.01 22.01
N GLY A 597 3.06 -1.96 22.27
CA GLY A 597 4.51 -1.78 22.20
C GLY A 597 5.22 -3.12 21.96
N PRO A 598 6.56 -3.09 21.76
CA PRO A 598 7.33 -4.31 21.46
C PRO A 598 7.58 -5.14 22.72
N VAL A 599 6.48 -5.60 23.35
CA VAL A 599 6.48 -6.35 24.62
C VAL A 599 5.70 -7.64 24.44
N LEU A 600 6.36 -8.77 24.68
CA LEU A 600 5.77 -10.10 24.62
C LEU A 600 5.65 -10.67 26.03
N LEU A 601 4.43 -11.05 26.40
CA LEU A 601 4.11 -11.63 27.69
C LEU A 601 4.10 -13.15 27.58
N CYS A 602 4.79 -13.85 28.47
CA CYS A 602 4.83 -15.30 28.52
C CYS A 602 4.15 -15.81 29.82
N MET A 603 3.16 -16.65 29.62
CA MET A 603 2.39 -17.32 30.65
C MET A 603 2.58 -18.82 30.54
N GLN A 604 2.28 -19.55 31.58
CA GLN A 604 2.35 -21.01 31.62
C GLN A 604 0.99 -21.59 31.91
N ALA A 605 0.71 -22.78 31.38
CA ALA A 605 -0.46 -23.58 31.66
C ALA A 605 -0.06 -25.05 31.76
N GLU A 606 -0.73 -25.82 32.62
CA GLU A 606 -0.46 -27.24 32.78
C GLU A 606 -1.10 -28.10 31.68
N SER A 607 -2.19 -27.59 31.09
CA SER A 607 -2.94 -28.30 30.06
C SER A 607 -3.49 -27.35 28.97
N ILE A 608 -3.92 -27.92 27.84
CA ILE A 608 -4.62 -27.18 26.82
C ILE A 608 -5.94 -26.60 27.32
N ASP A 609 -6.62 -27.27 28.23
CA ASP A 609 -7.87 -26.79 28.82
C ASP A 609 -7.65 -25.51 29.62
N GLU A 610 -6.63 -25.49 30.46
CA GLU A 610 -6.25 -24.30 31.22
C GLU A 610 -5.82 -23.15 30.27
N ALA A 611 -5.04 -23.47 29.24
CA ALA A 611 -4.63 -22.45 28.25
C ALA A 611 -5.84 -21.85 27.53
N ILE A 612 -6.83 -22.66 27.15
CA ILE A 612 -8.09 -22.18 26.56
C ILE A 612 -8.86 -21.32 27.57
N GLU A 613 -8.91 -21.71 28.82
CA GLU A 613 -9.60 -20.96 29.87
C GLU A 613 -8.95 -19.60 30.12
N ILE A 614 -7.61 -19.51 30.18
CA ILE A 614 -6.86 -18.24 30.28
C ILE A 614 -7.26 -17.28 29.13
N VAL A 615 -7.24 -17.77 27.89
CA VAL A 615 -7.60 -16.98 26.74
C VAL A 615 -9.08 -16.56 26.75
N ASN A 616 -9.96 -17.50 27.11
CA ASN A 616 -11.41 -17.23 27.11
C ASN A 616 -11.83 -16.23 28.19
N ARG A 617 -11.18 -16.25 29.36
CA ARG A 617 -11.42 -15.29 30.46
C ARG A 617 -10.96 -13.87 30.13
N ASN A 618 -10.01 -13.70 29.22
CA ASN A 618 -9.59 -12.36 28.83
C ASN A 618 -10.71 -11.67 28.05
N ARG A 619 -11.12 -10.49 28.51
CA ARG A 619 -12.21 -9.70 27.92
C ARG A 619 -11.81 -9.03 26.60
N HIS A 620 -10.51 -8.89 26.29
CA HIS A 620 -9.96 -8.20 25.14
C HIS A 620 -9.25 -9.20 24.20
N GLY A 621 -9.96 -9.91 23.35
CA GLY A 621 -9.33 -10.86 22.43
C GLY A 621 -10.06 -10.95 21.10
N SER A 622 -9.48 -10.39 20.03
CA SER A 622 -10.01 -10.52 18.66
C SER A 622 -9.64 -11.85 18.06
N GLY A 623 -8.45 -12.37 18.37
CA GLY A 623 -7.95 -13.61 17.84
C GLY A 623 -7.03 -14.37 18.76
N ALA A 624 -6.91 -15.68 18.50
CA ALA A 624 -5.97 -16.54 19.17
C ALA A 624 -5.38 -17.58 18.20
N SER A 625 -4.15 -18.01 18.47
CA SER A 625 -3.47 -19.02 17.67
C SER A 625 -3.07 -20.22 18.54
N ILE A 626 -2.98 -21.39 17.91
CA ILE A 626 -2.37 -22.58 18.51
C ILE A 626 -1.23 -23.06 17.62
N PHE A 627 -0.11 -23.43 18.24
CA PHE A 627 1.02 -24.08 17.60
C PHE A 627 1.15 -25.51 18.12
N THR A 628 0.95 -26.50 17.25
CA THR A 628 0.94 -27.92 17.58
C THR A 628 1.06 -28.79 16.34
N THR A 629 1.60 -29.99 16.47
CA THR A 629 1.53 -31.05 15.44
C THR A 629 0.32 -31.96 15.62
N SER A 630 -0.41 -31.85 16.75
CA SER A 630 -1.59 -32.67 17.07
C SER A 630 -2.86 -32.07 16.42
N ALA A 631 -3.42 -32.78 15.44
CA ALA A 631 -4.70 -32.43 14.87
C ALA A 631 -5.86 -32.46 15.90
N VAL A 632 -5.75 -33.30 16.92
CA VAL A 632 -6.76 -33.38 17.99
C VAL A 632 -6.72 -32.14 18.87
N ALA A 633 -5.52 -31.68 19.27
CA ALA A 633 -5.35 -30.44 20.02
C ALA A 633 -5.82 -29.23 19.23
N ALA A 634 -5.44 -29.13 17.96
CA ALA A 634 -5.88 -28.07 17.06
C ALA A 634 -7.40 -28.03 16.91
N ARG A 635 -8.04 -29.19 16.75
CA ARG A 635 -9.51 -29.29 16.63
C ARG A 635 -10.23 -28.92 17.93
N LYS A 636 -9.73 -29.37 19.08
CA LYS A 636 -10.25 -28.98 20.39
C LYS A 636 -10.17 -27.46 20.56
N PHE A 637 -9.00 -26.88 20.31
CA PHE A 637 -8.80 -25.44 20.41
C PHE A 637 -9.78 -24.67 19.51
N GLN A 638 -9.92 -25.08 18.26
CA GLN A 638 -10.83 -24.42 17.30
C GLN A 638 -12.29 -24.41 17.79
N ILE A 639 -12.73 -25.47 18.50
CA ILE A 639 -14.12 -25.60 18.95
C ILE A 639 -14.37 -24.81 20.24
N GLU A 640 -13.42 -24.82 21.17
CA GLU A 640 -13.62 -24.33 22.53
C GLU A 640 -13.15 -22.87 22.75
N ILE A 641 -12.34 -22.32 21.82
CA ILE A 641 -11.83 -20.98 21.98
C ILE A 641 -12.88 -19.92 21.61
N ALA A 642 -13.11 -18.96 22.50
CA ALA A 642 -14.12 -17.91 22.32
C ALA A 642 -13.51 -16.63 21.71
N VAL A 643 -13.05 -16.71 20.45
CA VAL A 643 -12.50 -15.58 19.70
C VAL A 643 -13.03 -15.56 18.27
N GLY A 644 -12.98 -14.41 17.61
CA GLY A 644 -13.45 -14.25 16.23
C GLY A 644 -12.51 -14.83 15.18
N GLN A 645 -11.19 -14.87 15.48
CA GLN A 645 -10.18 -15.42 14.57
C GLN A 645 -9.36 -16.50 15.24
N VAL A 646 -9.13 -17.60 14.54
CA VAL A 646 -8.32 -18.72 15.01
C VAL A 646 -7.20 -19.02 14.01
N GLY A 647 -5.95 -19.00 14.48
CA GLY A 647 -4.78 -19.44 13.75
C GLY A 647 -4.34 -20.83 14.16
N ILE A 648 -4.02 -21.73 13.23
CA ILE A 648 -3.42 -23.05 13.52
C ILE A 648 -2.06 -23.09 12.82
N ASN A 649 -0.99 -23.14 13.63
CA ASN A 649 0.41 -23.04 13.18
C ASN A 649 0.75 -21.78 12.40
N VAL A 650 -0.07 -20.75 12.55
CA VAL A 650 0.15 -19.40 12.03
C VAL A 650 -0.34 -18.40 13.07
N PRO A 651 0.31 -17.25 13.23
CA PRO A 651 -0.25 -16.17 14.04
C PRO A 651 -1.49 -15.61 13.37
N ILE A 652 -2.35 -14.97 14.15
CA ILE A 652 -3.46 -14.21 13.60
C ILE A 652 -2.90 -13.06 12.72
N SER A 653 -3.61 -12.76 11.66
CA SER A 653 -3.22 -11.73 10.70
C SER A 653 -4.43 -10.95 10.21
N VAL A 654 -4.16 -9.82 9.55
CA VAL A 654 -5.21 -9.11 8.80
C VAL A 654 -5.86 -10.05 7.80
N GLN A 655 -7.18 -10.17 7.88
CA GLN A 655 -7.94 -11.08 7.03
C GLN A 655 -8.09 -10.54 5.61
N PRO A 656 -8.12 -11.43 4.59
CA PRO A 656 -8.48 -11.03 3.24
C PRO A 656 -9.91 -10.44 3.17
N PRO A 657 -10.18 -9.50 2.24
CA PRO A 657 -11.45 -8.77 2.18
C PRO A 657 -12.69 -9.62 1.82
N PHE A 658 -12.50 -10.87 1.41
CA PHE A 658 -13.59 -11.82 1.13
C PHE A 658 -13.95 -12.71 2.32
N THR A 659 -13.21 -12.62 3.44
CA THR A 659 -13.51 -13.28 4.71
C THR A 659 -14.17 -12.31 5.67
N LEU A 660 -14.97 -12.85 6.57
CA LEU A 660 -15.62 -12.09 7.64
C LEU A 660 -15.25 -12.70 8.97
N PHE A 661 -15.05 -11.86 9.95
CA PHE A 661 -15.02 -12.31 11.34
C PHE A 661 -15.80 -11.33 12.21
N THR A 662 -16.40 -11.84 13.24
CA THR A 662 -17.03 -11.05 14.30
C THR A 662 -16.54 -11.60 15.63
N SER A 663 -16.60 -10.80 16.67
CA SER A 663 -16.24 -11.26 18.01
C SER A 663 -17.38 -10.94 18.96
N SER A 664 -17.67 -11.85 19.85
CA SER A 664 -18.60 -11.62 20.96
C SER A 664 -17.94 -10.88 22.13
N LYS A 665 -16.64 -10.64 22.05
CA LYS A 665 -15.87 -9.93 23.09
C LYS A 665 -15.92 -8.40 22.86
N PRO A 666 -15.75 -7.57 23.89
CA PRO A 666 -15.82 -6.12 23.81
C PRO A 666 -14.79 -5.42 22.91
N CYS A 667 -13.84 -6.17 22.35
CA CYS A 667 -12.91 -5.64 21.34
C CYS A 667 -13.57 -5.33 19.96
N PHE A 668 -14.85 -5.65 19.83
CA PHE A 668 -15.64 -5.45 18.64
C PHE A 668 -17.04 -4.98 19.04
N ALA A 669 -17.43 -3.80 18.59
CA ALA A 669 -18.77 -3.26 18.86
C ALA A 669 -19.48 -2.96 17.54
N GLY A 670 -20.71 -3.48 17.40
CA GLY A 670 -21.49 -3.49 16.16
C GLY A 670 -21.63 -4.90 15.59
N ASP A 671 -22.60 -5.09 14.68
CA ASP A 671 -22.96 -6.40 14.16
C ASP A 671 -22.34 -6.73 12.80
N LEU A 672 -21.75 -5.75 12.14
CA LEU A 672 -21.26 -5.87 10.76
C LEU A 672 -19.86 -5.26 10.61
N ASN A 673 -18.95 -5.97 9.94
CA ASN A 673 -17.70 -5.37 9.52
C ASN A 673 -17.93 -4.23 8.55
N CYS A 674 -17.11 -3.18 8.63
CA CYS A 674 -17.13 -2.06 7.69
C CYS A 674 -16.29 -2.30 6.43
N ASP A 675 -15.58 -3.42 6.35
CA ASP A 675 -14.72 -3.84 5.25
C ASP A 675 -15.24 -5.09 4.53
N GLY A 676 -14.63 -5.41 3.41
CA GLY A 676 -14.90 -6.60 2.65
C GLY A 676 -16.39 -6.81 2.30
N LYS A 677 -16.83 -8.05 2.35
CA LYS A 677 -18.22 -8.42 2.09
C LYS A 677 -19.19 -7.85 3.13
N GLY A 678 -18.75 -7.75 4.39
CA GLY A 678 -19.53 -7.16 5.49
C GLY A 678 -19.79 -5.68 5.27
N GLY A 679 -18.81 -4.95 4.74
CA GLY A 679 -18.92 -3.54 4.45
C GLY A 679 -20.04 -3.19 3.47
N ILE A 680 -20.35 -4.08 2.53
CA ILE A 680 -21.48 -3.87 1.61
C ILE A 680 -22.80 -3.87 2.39
N HIS A 681 -22.97 -4.79 3.34
CA HIS A 681 -24.14 -4.82 4.22
C HIS A 681 -24.18 -3.61 5.16
N PHE A 682 -23.01 -3.24 5.69
CA PHE A 682 -22.87 -2.10 6.59
C PHE A 682 -23.25 -0.77 5.91
N TYR A 683 -22.80 -0.55 4.66
CA TYR A 683 -23.00 0.69 3.92
C TYR A 683 -24.25 0.71 3.04
N THR A 684 -25.09 -0.33 3.05
CA THR A 684 -26.32 -0.39 2.27
C THR A 684 -27.52 -0.79 3.13
N GLN A 685 -28.71 -0.41 2.71
CA GLN A 685 -29.97 -0.92 3.23
C GLN A 685 -30.74 -1.68 2.16
N ILE A 686 -31.52 -2.66 2.58
CA ILE A 686 -32.41 -3.42 1.70
C ILE A 686 -33.75 -2.69 1.64
N LYS A 687 -34.22 -2.41 0.42
CA LYS A 687 -35.60 -1.98 0.14
C LYS A 687 -36.31 -3.11 -0.60
N THR A 688 -37.38 -3.60 -0.02
CA THR A 688 -38.26 -4.57 -0.66
C THR A 688 -39.38 -3.87 -1.42
N VAL A 689 -39.59 -4.26 -2.66
CA VAL A 689 -40.65 -3.75 -3.53
C VAL A 689 -41.57 -4.90 -3.88
N THR A 690 -42.87 -4.74 -3.60
CA THR A 690 -43.87 -5.69 -4.01
C THR A 690 -44.74 -5.04 -5.11
N GLN A 691 -44.89 -5.74 -6.23
CA GLN A 691 -45.63 -5.28 -7.39
C GLN A 691 -46.79 -6.21 -7.66
N GLN A 692 -47.99 -5.67 -7.79
CA GLN A 692 -49.18 -6.43 -8.24
C GLN A 692 -49.65 -5.90 -9.57
N TRP A 693 -49.80 -6.82 -10.54
CA TRP A 693 -50.29 -6.54 -11.87
C TRP A 693 -51.76 -7.04 -11.97
N LYS A 694 -52.72 -6.11 -12.02
CA LYS A 694 -54.14 -6.41 -11.93
C LYS A 694 -54.75 -7.01 -13.21
N ASP A 695 -54.10 -6.81 -14.35
CA ASP A 695 -54.63 -7.17 -15.68
C ASP A 695 -53.93 -8.35 -16.32
N LEU A 696 -53.37 -9.27 -15.54
CA LEU A 696 -52.96 -10.55 -16.11
C LEU A 696 -54.24 -11.34 -16.48
N PRO A 697 -54.37 -11.82 -17.76
CA PRO A 697 -55.52 -12.65 -18.11
C PRO A 697 -55.55 -13.85 -17.17
N GLY A 698 -56.62 -13.91 -16.37
CA GLY A 698 -56.81 -15.03 -15.47
C GLY A 698 -56.94 -16.33 -16.24
N ASN A 699 -56.31 -17.41 -15.76
CA ASN A 699 -56.63 -18.77 -16.17
C ASN A 699 -58.04 -19.11 -15.72
#